data_3cfc7ac242bd10a0ac4beb4f1fb8d2e2
#
_entry.id   3cfc7ac242bd10a0ac4beb4f1fb8d2e2
#
_cell.length_a   1.000
_cell.length_b   1.000
_cell.length_c   1.000
_cell.angle_alpha   90.00
_cell.angle_beta   90.00
_cell.angle_gamma   90.00
#
_symmetry.space_group_name_H-M   'P 1'
#
loop_
_entity.id
_entity.type
_entity.pdbx_description
1 polymer ?
#
loop_
_entity_poly.entity_id
_entity_poly.type
_entity_poly.pdbx_seq_one_letter_code
_entity_poly.pdbx_strand_id
1 'polypeptide(L)'
;MPLVSFVMELSSIELRYLVNEIRSRVISGSSGYYVSSINAITKSSLFLRLHHPMQEDIMLVFSTRGIWITRLKLKPMEENNSLENIAQKELERAKMELIEQVGSERIVSLKFRHPDGKVRIVVGEFFGNGNIIIYNENMQIIAILNPIQVRHRTLNVGLRYVYPPARGVDVFDITLDQMLYLRDEGKDLDVLRWIGRSVSMPKKFAEEVISRAGIQLDKHAAQLSNDEVSKIYNTVKDIVNEVSTGGKNHEPIVIMLGNKPQEALPIITQETAIAAKMIKENNIKKVASYMDAVDEVLSSEIMEIGRSSRTVELDRQIAVLEHDLEEQNKAKETVLQKAAAIRKLAGELMSVSYRESNEISDVLANHFASLITEKGVKYIEVAGEQVKMHPSLAKASSMLFARAKEMERGNASIEEARAKLLAQIEKLRSETAAIHKKVIVKEQISKEWYERYRWFITTDGLLVIGGRDASSNSALIRKHLTEHDIVFHAEVHGSPFFIIKNAATFAATQEGTINSSLYQVAQATISFSRAWKDGLSSADAYWVMPEQVKKGAPTGQFLPKGSFVIEGKRNYLKGVELRLAIGIMQLNNRETVLCGPEEAIKKHSIFYAVILQGGMDPMNAAKKVKSEFVKIADDNIKIAESIKHISLDEFVRALPTGQSRLSFTARGQQQLLQEAASLSPSSPSVAAESGDK
;
A
#
# COMPACT_ATOMS: atom_id res chain seq x y z
N MET A 1 6.73 -25.49 18.26
CA MET A 1 5.45 -24.85 18.60
C MET A 1 4.90 -24.24 17.31
N PRO A 2 3.66 -24.51 16.91
CA PRO A 2 3.09 -23.87 15.75
C PRO A 2 3.01 -22.36 16.01
N LEU A 3 3.50 -21.55 15.08
CA LEU A 3 3.39 -20.09 15.07
C LEU A 3 1.90 -19.74 15.09
N VAL A 4 1.37 -19.37 16.25
CA VAL A 4 0.06 -18.76 16.35
C VAL A 4 0.21 -17.41 15.65
N SER A 5 -0.45 -17.27 14.52
CA SER A 5 -0.59 -15.99 13.82
C SER A 5 -1.36 -15.05 14.77
N PHE A 6 -0.63 -14.19 15.46
CA PHE A 6 -1.24 -13.11 16.24
C PHE A 6 -1.90 -12.14 15.24
N VAL A 7 -3.20 -12.20 15.17
CA VAL A 7 -4.00 -11.22 14.42
C VAL A 7 -4.24 -10.05 15.36
N MET A 8 -3.76 -8.86 14.98
CA MET A 8 -3.96 -7.65 15.78
C MET A 8 -5.45 -7.33 15.90
N GLU A 9 -5.94 -7.16 17.13
CA GLU A 9 -7.29 -6.67 17.43
C GLU A 9 -7.21 -5.34 18.18
N LEU A 10 -7.90 -4.31 17.64
CA LEU A 10 -8.05 -3.02 18.30
C LEU A 10 -9.03 -3.13 19.46
N SER A 11 -8.63 -2.65 20.62
CA SER A 11 -9.53 -2.48 21.77
C SER A 11 -10.39 -1.22 21.61
N SER A 12 -11.41 -1.09 22.46
CA SER A 12 -12.25 0.11 22.49
C SER A 12 -11.46 1.39 22.82
N ILE A 13 -10.46 1.29 23.71
CA ILE A 13 -9.63 2.41 24.14
C ILE A 13 -8.69 2.86 23.01
N GLU A 14 -8.06 1.91 22.32
CA GLU A 14 -7.21 2.16 21.16
C GLU A 14 -8.02 2.76 20.00
N LEU A 15 -9.22 2.23 19.79
CA LEU A 15 -10.13 2.74 18.77
C LEU A 15 -10.55 4.20 19.05
N ARG A 16 -10.73 4.57 20.32
CA ARG A 16 -11.03 5.96 20.72
C ARG A 16 -9.92 6.91 20.29
N TYR A 17 -8.66 6.52 20.45
CA TYR A 17 -7.52 7.32 19.98
C TYR A 17 -7.60 7.55 18.46
N LEU A 18 -7.78 6.47 17.68
CA LEU A 18 -7.86 6.56 16.23
C LEU A 18 -9.02 7.45 15.77
N VAL A 19 -10.20 7.30 16.38
CA VAL A 19 -11.38 8.12 16.08
C VAL A 19 -11.11 9.59 16.40
N ASN A 20 -10.49 9.90 17.54
CA ASN A 20 -10.14 11.27 17.91
C ASN A 20 -9.13 11.90 16.95
N GLU A 21 -8.11 11.15 16.55
CA GLU A 21 -7.11 11.62 15.59
C GLU A 21 -7.71 11.83 14.20
N ILE A 22 -8.53 10.90 13.71
CA ILE A 22 -9.24 11.07 12.42
C ILE A 22 -10.17 12.29 12.50
N ARG A 23 -10.93 12.44 13.60
CA ARG A 23 -11.84 13.58 13.80
C ARG A 23 -11.09 14.91 13.74
N SER A 24 -9.96 15.01 14.41
CA SER A 24 -9.14 16.24 14.41
C SER A 24 -8.61 16.62 13.04
N ARG A 25 -8.29 15.62 12.20
CA ARG A 25 -7.75 15.83 10.85
C ARG A 25 -8.84 16.09 9.80
N VAL A 26 -10.01 15.46 9.93
CA VAL A 26 -11.04 15.46 8.87
C VAL A 26 -12.15 16.47 9.13
N ILE A 27 -12.48 16.75 10.39
CA ILE A 27 -13.65 17.59 10.76
C ILE A 27 -13.24 18.99 11.21
N SER A 28 -11.95 19.25 11.42
CA SER A 28 -11.45 20.58 11.78
C SER A 28 -11.54 21.56 10.60
N GLY A 29 -12.34 22.63 10.74
CA GLY A 29 -12.44 23.75 9.79
C GLY A 29 -13.78 23.89 9.06
N SER A 30 -13.97 25.03 8.38
CA SER A 30 -15.25 25.40 7.74
C SER A 30 -15.55 24.61 6.46
N SER A 31 -14.56 24.09 5.74
CA SER A 31 -14.74 23.50 4.41
C SER A 31 -14.75 21.97 4.35
N GLY A 32 -14.50 21.22 5.38
CA GLY A 32 -14.63 19.74 5.46
C GLY A 32 -14.11 18.92 4.26
N TYR A 33 -14.01 17.62 4.48
CA TYR A 33 -13.56 16.64 3.48
C TYR A 33 -14.73 15.99 2.73
N TYR A 34 -14.54 15.71 1.43
CA TYR A 34 -15.51 15.06 0.54
C TYR A 34 -14.95 13.74 0.01
N VAL A 35 -15.81 12.74 -0.12
CA VAL A 35 -15.43 11.47 -0.74
C VAL A 35 -15.18 11.67 -2.23
N SER A 36 -13.97 11.44 -2.70
CA SER A 36 -13.61 11.55 -4.13
C SER A 36 -13.59 10.20 -4.84
N SER A 37 -13.27 9.12 -4.15
CA SER A 37 -13.36 7.74 -4.66
C SER A 37 -13.39 6.74 -3.51
N ILE A 38 -14.02 5.59 -3.77
CA ILE A 38 -14.02 4.43 -2.88
C ILE A 38 -13.55 3.24 -3.69
N ASN A 39 -12.67 2.42 -3.10
CA ASN A 39 -12.19 1.19 -3.71
C ASN A 39 -12.13 0.10 -2.63
N ALA A 40 -12.36 -1.15 -3.00
CA ALA A 40 -12.09 -2.29 -2.14
C ALA A 40 -10.61 -2.71 -2.27
N ILE A 41 -10.00 -3.06 -1.15
CA ILE A 41 -8.63 -3.62 -1.11
C ILE A 41 -8.72 -5.13 -0.96
N THR A 42 -9.66 -5.57 -0.12
CA THR A 42 -10.07 -6.96 0.05
C THR A 42 -11.59 -7.02 0.12
N LYS A 43 -12.18 -8.21 0.14
CA LYS A 43 -13.65 -8.37 0.30
C LYS A 43 -14.18 -7.73 1.59
N SER A 44 -13.32 -7.53 2.59
CA SER A 44 -13.66 -7.03 3.93
C SER A 44 -13.09 -5.66 4.26
N SER A 45 -12.61 -4.90 3.27
CA SER A 45 -12.02 -3.58 3.50
C SER A 45 -12.32 -2.61 2.36
N LEU A 46 -12.69 -1.38 2.73
CA LEU A 46 -12.89 -0.24 1.85
C LEU A 46 -11.79 0.79 2.07
N PHE A 47 -11.46 1.50 1.03
CA PHE A 47 -10.47 2.54 0.98
C PHE A 47 -11.13 3.80 0.42
N LEU A 48 -11.29 4.82 1.27
CA LEU A 48 -11.92 6.07 0.93
C LEU A 48 -10.87 7.15 0.72
N ARG A 49 -10.85 7.73 -0.47
CA ARG A 49 -10.08 8.94 -0.73
C ARG A 49 -10.94 10.15 -0.38
N LEU A 50 -10.54 10.87 0.66
CA LEU A 50 -11.18 12.08 1.13
C LEU A 50 -10.42 13.29 0.59
N HIS A 51 -11.08 14.11 -0.22
CA HIS A 51 -10.53 15.30 -0.84
C HIS A 51 -10.94 16.56 -0.07
N HIS A 52 -10.00 17.48 0.11
CA HIS A 52 -10.25 18.82 0.67
C HIS A 52 -9.74 19.90 -0.28
N PRO A 53 -10.51 20.98 -0.54
CA PRO A 53 -10.10 22.04 -1.49
C PRO A 53 -8.78 22.73 -1.13
N MET A 54 -8.48 22.84 0.18
CA MET A 54 -7.36 23.63 0.70
C MET A 54 -6.31 22.79 1.45
N GLN A 55 -6.56 21.50 1.70
CA GLN A 55 -5.66 20.62 2.44
C GLN A 55 -5.29 19.39 1.58
N GLU A 56 -4.41 18.56 2.08
CA GLU A 56 -4.04 17.31 1.42
C GLU A 56 -5.17 16.28 1.48
N ASP A 57 -5.22 15.43 0.44
CA ASP A 57 -6.15 14.32 0.44
C ASP A 57 -5.79 13.33 1.56
N ILE A 58 -6.81 12.85 2.26
CA ILE A 58 -6.68 11.84 3.30
C ILE A 58 -7.13 10.49 2.72
N MET A 59 -6.32 9.47 2.98
CA MET A 59 -6.59 8.10 2.59
C MET A 59 -7.08 7.32 3.81
N LEU A 60 -8.38 7.13 3.93
CA LEU A 60 -9.02 6.45 5.05
C LEU A 60 -9.31 4.99 4.70
N VAL A 61 -8.75 4.06 5.47
CA VAL A 61 -9.09 2.63 5.39
C VAL A 61 -10.17 2.32 6.40
N PHE A 62 -11.19 1.60 5.95
CA PHE A 62 -12.30 1.13 6.75
C PHE A 62 -12.48 -0.36 6.52
N SER A 63 -12.11 -1.18 7.48
CA SER A 63 -12.11 -2.64 7.36
C SER A 63 -12.87 -3.30 8.52
N THR A 64 -13.05 -4.61 8.46
CA THR A 64 -13.57 -5.38 9.58
C THR A 64 -12.63 -5.44 10.80
N ARG A 65 -11.37 -4.97 10.64
CA ARG A 65 -10.36 -4.90 11.70
C ARG A 65 -10.34 -3.57 12.44
N GLY A 66 -10.80 -2.49 11.79
CA GLY A 66 -10.75 -1.15 12.35
C GLY A 66 -10.82 -0.07 11.30
N ILE A 67 -10.49 1.14 11.73
CA ILE A 67 -10.42 2.33 10.89
C ILE A 67 -9.11 3.08 11.14
N TRP A 68 -8.41 3.49 10.08
CA TRP A 68 -7.17 4.27 10.19
C TRP A 68 -6.90 5.08 8.93
N ILE A 69 -6.04 6.08 9.06
CA ILE A 69 -5.50 6.83 7.93
C ILE A 69 -4.23 6.13 7.47
N THR A 70 -4.15 5.81 6.17
CA THR A 70 -2.95 5.19 5.59
C THR A 70 -2.16 6.18 4.74
N ARG A 71 -0.83 6.05 4.81
CA ARG A 71 0.12 6.70 3.89
C ARG A 71 0.56 5.76 2.78
N LEU A 72 0.19 4.48 2.86
CA LEU A 72 0.59 3.46 1.89
C LEU A 72 -0.26 3.56 0.62
N LYS A 73 0.35 3.28 -0.53
CA LYS A 73 -0.38 3.13 -1.80
C LYS A 73 -0.95 1.72 -1.88
N LEU A 74 -2.17 1.56 -1.41
CA LEU A 74 -2.91 0.32 -1.52
C LEU A 74 -3.43 0.13 -2.95
N LYS A 75 -3.35 -1.10 -3.48
CA LYS A 75 -3.94 -1.42 -4.78
C LYS A 75 -5.39 -1.87 -4.59
N PRO A 76 -6.34 -1.34 -5.39
CA PRO A 76 -7.70 -1.86 -5.42
C PRO A 76 -7.74 -3.33 -5.84
N MET A 77 -8.78 -4.05 -5.41
CA MET A 77 -9.12 -5.36 -5.96
C MET A 77 -9.48 -5.23 -7.45
N GLU A 78 -9.16 -6.26 -8.23
CA GLU A 78 -9.56 -6.34 -9.63
C GLU A 78 -10.95 -7.01 -9.77
N GLU A 79 -11.42 -7.71 -8.74
CA GLU A 79 -12.73 -8.35 -8.68
C GLU A 79 -13.83 -7.36 -8.31
N ASN A 80 -15.03 -7.57 -8.87
CA ASN A 80 -16.19 -6.75 -8.59
C ASN A 80 -16.69 -6.99 -7.14
N ASN A 81 -16.72 -5.92 -6.34
CA ASN A 81 -17.17 -5.93 -4.95
C ASN A 81 -18.50 -5.19 -4.83
N SER A 82 -19.57 -5.92 -4.46
CA SER A 82 -20.91 -5.32 -4.34
C SER A 82 -20.99 -4.21 -3.29
N LEU A 83 -20.29 -4.35 -2.17
CA LEU A 83 -20.23 -3.32 -1.12
C LEU A 83 -19.53 -2.06 -1.64
N GLU A 84 -18.41 -2.20 -2.39
CA GLU A 84 -17.70 -1.10 -3.03
C GLU A 84 -18.59 -0.32 -3.99
N ASN A 85 -19.28 -1.04 -4.89
CA ASN A 85 -20.17 -0.43 -5.89
C ASN A 85 -21.30 0.37 -5.24
N ILE A 86 -21.91 -0.18 -4.18
CA ILE A 86 -22.97 0.52 -3.45
C ILE A 86 -22.38 1.71 -2.67
N ALA A 87 -21.24 1.52 -1.99
CA ALA A 87 -20.57 2.59 -1.26
C ALA A 87 -20.15 3.74 -2.20
N GLN A 88 -19.61 3.43 -3.38
CA GLN A 88 -19.25 4.44 -4.38
C GLN A 88 -20.49 5.23 -4.83
N LYS A 89 -21.60 4.54 -5.13
CA LYS A 89 -22.86 5.17 -5.56
C LYS A 89 -23.46 6.07 -4.49
N GLU A 90 -23.43 5.64 -3.22
CA GLU A 90 -24.13 6.30 -2.12
C GLU A 90 -23.30 7.39 -1.42
N LEU A 91 -21.97 7.38 -1.57
CA LEU A 91 -21.09 8.29 -0.84
C LEU A 91 -20.22 9.19 -1.72
N GLU A 92 -20.15 8.96 -3.04
CA GLU A 92 -19.35 9.82 -3.93
C GLU A 92 -19.78 11.27 -3.82
N ARG A 93 -18.83 12.21 -3.66
CA ARG A 93 -19.03 13.64 -3.42
C ARG A 93 -19.73 13.99 -2.11
N ALA A 94 -20.07 13.02 -1.25
CA ALA A 94 -20.66 13.31 0.04
C ALA A 94 -19.61 13.92 0.98
N LYS A 95 -20.02 14.92 1.76
CA LYS A 95 -19.21 15.57 2.80
C LYS A 95 -19.22 14.71 4.04
N MET A 96 -18.05 14.43 4.63
CA MET A 96 -17.94 13.80 5.93
C MET A 96 -18.27 14.81 7.02
N GLU A 97 -19.34 14.57 7.80
CA GLU A 97 -19.83 15.48 8.84
C GLU A 97 -19.40 15.07 10.25
N LEU A 98 -19.33 13.76 10.50
CA LEU A 98 -19.09 13.23 11.84
C LEU A 98 -18.36 11.90 11.76
N ILE A 99 -17.48 11.68 12.71
CA ILE A 99 -16.96 10.37 13.09
C ILE A 99 -17.06 10.23 14.59
N GLU A 100 -17.61 9.11 15.07
CA GLU A 100 -17.77 8.83 16.49
C GLU A 100 -17.68 7.34 16.79
N GLN A 101 -17.18 7.02 17.96
CA GLN A 101 -17.25 5.69 18.54
C GLN A 101 -18.50 5.62 19.41
N VAL A 102 -19.22 4.51 19.35
CA VAL A 102 -20.45 4.29 20.14
C VAL A 102 -20.07 3.83 21.54
N GLY A 103 -20.14 4.74 22.52
CA GLY A 103 -19.74 4.47 23.90
C GLY A 103 -18.34 3.87 23.99
N SER A 104 -18.17 2.85 24.80
CA SER A 104 -16.94 2.04 24.87
C SER A 104 -16.99 0.77 24.01
N GLU A 105 -17.92 0.70 23.06
CA GLU A 105 -18.01 -0.44 22.16
C GLU A 105 -16.98 -0.33 21.00
N ARG A 106 -16.64 -1.45 20.41
CA ARG A 106 -15.80 -1.49 19.21
C ARG A 106 -16.63 -1.24 17.95
N ILE A 107 -17.37 -0.12 17.98
CA ILE A 107 -18.27 0.33 16.91
C ILE A 107 -17.95 1.78 16.58
N VAL A 108 -17.72 2.07 15.30
CA VAL A 108 -17.50 3.43 14.79
C VAL A 108 -18.54 3.77 13.76
N SER A 109 -19.12 4.96 13.88
CA SER A 109 -20.11 5.55 12.97
C SER A 109 -19.49 6.72 12.21
N LEU A 110 -19.63 6.74 10.89
CA LEU A 110 -19.26 7.83 9.99
C LEU A 110 -20.52 8.40 9.34
N LYS A 111 -20.77 9.69 9.53
CA LYS A 111 -21.91 10.38 8.91
C LYS A 111 -21.46 11.19 7.70
N PHE A 112 -22.09 10.94 6.58
CA PHE A 112 -21.88 11.64 5.32
C PHE A 112 -23.15 12.36 4.87
N ARG A 113 -22.98 13.56 4.33
CA ARG A 113 -24.06 14.32 3.69
C ARG A 113 -23.75 14.53 2.23
N HIS A 114 -24.63 14.04 1.38
CA HIS A 114 -24.56 14.23 -0.07
C HIS A 114 -25.00 15.65 -0.48
N PRO A 115 -24.54 16.19 -1.61
CA PRO A 115 -24.97 17.53 -2.08
C PRO A 115 -26.48 17.69 -2.30
N ASP A 116 -27.22 16.59 -2.55
CA ASP A 116 -28.69 16.59 -2.66
C ASP A 116 -29.42 16.58 -1.29
N GLY A 117 -28.68 16.68 -0.18
CA GLY A 117 -29.18 16.70 1.18
C GLY A 117 -29.34 15.34 1.86
N LYS A 118 -29.24 14.23 1.12
CA LYS A 118 -29.33 12.88 1.69
C LYS A 118 -28.22 12.60 2.67
N VAL A 119 -28.57 11.93 3.78
CA VAL A 119 -27.62 11.48 4.80
C VAL A 119 -27.37 9.98 4.65
N ARG A 120 -26.11 9.59 4.77
CA ARG A 120 -25.66 8.20 4.79
C ARG A 120 -24.77 7.99 6.01
N ILE A 121 -24.99 6.89 6.69
CA ILE A 121 -24.17 6.49 7.81
C ILE A 121 -23.47 5.17 7.46
N VAL A 122 -22.16 5.15 7.64
CA VAL A 122 -21.33 3.95 7.52
C VAL A 122 -20.93 3.51 8.91
N VAL A 123 -21.26 2.29 9.29
CA VAL A 123 -20.92 1.73 10.60
C VAL A 123 -19.96 0.57 10.42
N GLY A 124 -18.88 0.59 11.20
CA GLY A 124 -17.99 -0.55 11.40
C GLY A 124 -18.21 -1.18 12.75
N GLU A 125 -18.46 -2.48 12.77
CA GLU A 125 -18.50 -3.31 13.98
C GLU A 125 -17.22 -4.16 13.99
N PHE A 126 -16.28 -3.85 14.90
CA PHE A 126 -14.93 -4.43 14.93
C PHE A 126 -14.80 -5.55 15.99
N PHE A 127 -15.78 -6.45 16.02
CA PHE A 127 -15.82 -7.63 16.91
C PHE A 127 -16.33 -8.86 16.16
N GLY A 128 -15.94 -10.05 16.61
CA GLY A 128 -16.21 -11.30 15.90
C GLY A 128 -15.57 -11.30 14.52
N ASN A 129 -16.34 -11.59 13.48
CA ASN A 129 -15.85 -11.54 12.09
C ASN A 129 -15.77 -10.12 11.53
N GLY A 130 -16.22 -9.12 12.28
CA GLY A 130 -16.35 -7.74 11.85
C GLY A 130 -17.47 -7.53 10.83
N ASN A 131 -17.94 -6.28 10.71
CA ASN A 131 -18.95 -5.92 9.72
C ASN A 131 -18.79 -4.47 9.25
N ILE A 132 -19.23 -4.20 8.03
CA ILE A 132 -19.36 -2.86 7.45
C ILE A 132 -20.79 -2.73 6.95
N ILE A 133 -21.50 -1.72 7.47
CA ILE A 133 -22.92 -1.51 7.21
C ILE A 133 -23.13 -0.08 6.74
N ILE A 134 -23.91 0.12 5.69
CA ILE A 134 -24.33 1.45 5.21
C ILE A 134 -25.84 1.54 5.35
N TYR A 135 -26.32 2.58 6.04
CA TYR A 135 -27.75 2.83 6.18
C TYR A 135 -28.11 4.32 5.98
N ASN A 136 -29.39 4.59 5.72
CA ASN A 136 -29.93 5.92 5.49
C ASN A 136 -30.37 6.60 6.81
N GLU A 137 -30.88 7.84 6.70
CA GLU A 137 -31.39 8.62 7.84
C GLU A 137 -32.51 7.96 8.65
N ASN A 138 -33.23 7.01 8.04
CA ASN A 138 -34.29 6.21 8.68
C ASN A 138 -33.74 4.92 9.32
N MET A 139 -32.42 4.78 9.41
CA MET A 139 -31.71 3.58 9.87
C MET A 139 -31.96 2.34 8.98
N GLN A 140 -32.49 2.47 7.76
CA GLN A 140 -32.68 1.35 6.85
C GLN A 140 -31.36 0.97 6.18
N ILE A 141 -30.97 -0.29 6.28
CA ILE A 141 -29.72 -0.84 5.72
C ILE A 141 -29.80 -0.85 4.19
N ILE A 142 -28.84 -0.16 3.56
CA ILE A 142 -28.66 -0.10 2.10
C ILE A 142 -27.64 -1.15 1.65
N ALA A 143 -26.56 -1.32 2.44
CA ALA A 143 -25.54 -2.33 2.18
C ALA A 143 -25.03 -2.90 3.50
N ILE A 144 -24.64 -4.16 3.47
CA ILE A 144 -24.04 -4.86 4.59
C ILE A 144 -23.04 -5.88 4.05
N LEU A 145 -21.86 -5.94 4.68
CA LEU A 145 -20.83 -6.90 4.30
C LEU A 145 -21.21 -8.33 4.70
N ASN A 146 -21.56 -8.52 5.98
CA ASN A 146 -21.93 -9.82 6.55
C ASN A 146 -23.34 -9.74 7.12
N PRO A 147 -24.37 -10.29 6.47
CA PRO A 147 -25.70 -10.43 7.04
C PRO A 147 -25.66 -11.18 8.36
N ILE A 148 -26.43 -10.74 9.35
CA ILE A 148 -26.45 -11.31 10.70
C ILE A 148 -27.85 -11.80 11.03
N GLN A 149 -27.95 -13.03 11.53
CA GLN A 149 -29.17 -13.58 12.09
C GLN A 149 -28.82 -14.28 13.42
N VAL A 150 -28.99 -13.56 14.51
CA VAL A 150 -28.77 -14.08 15.88
C VAL A 150 -30.01 -13.82 16.75
N ARG A 151 -30.10 -14.48 17.90
CA ARG A 151 -31.29 -14.46 18.77
C ARG A 151 -31.81 -13.04 19.11
N HIS A 152 -30.92 -12.05 19.20
CA HIS A 152 -31.27 -10.70 19.62
C HIS A 152 -31.23 -9.67 18.50
N ARG A 153 -30.79 -10.03 17.30
CA ARG A 153 -30.56 -9.06 16.22
C ARG A 153 -30.51 -9.73 14.84
N THR A 154 -31.32 -9.19 13.93
CA THR A 154 -31.24 -9.57 12.51
C THR A 154 -30.87 -8.34 11.69
N LEU A 155 -29.78 -8.43 10.90
CA LEU A 155 -29.32 -7.38 10.01
C LEU A 155 -29.24 -7.93 8.58
N ASN A 156 -29.98 -7.30 7.68
CA ASN A 156 -29.93 -7.57 6.24
C ASN A 156 -30.36 -6.30 5.50
N VAL A 157 -30.05 -6.24 4.19
CA VAL A 157 -30.48 -5.15 3.33
C VAL A 157 -31.99 -4.96 3.42
N GLY A 158 -32.43 -3.71 3.51
CA GLY A 158 -33.85 -3.34 3.65
C GLY A 158 -34.37 -3.34 5.07
N LEU A 159 -33.72 -4.02 6.04
CA LEU A 159 -34.10 -4.00 7.45
C LEU A 159 -33.55 -2.75 8.15
N ARG A 160 -34.15 -2.45 9.31
CA ARG A 160 -33.64 -1.37 10.18
C ARG A 160 -32.38 -1.83 10.89
N TYR A 161 -31.35 -0.98 10.90
CA TYR A 161 -30.14 -1.20 11.69
C TYR A 161 -30.45 -1.11 13.19
N VAL A 162 -29.96 -2.07 13.95
CA VAL A 162 -30.08 -2.12 15.40
C VAL A 162 -28.70 -2.33 15.99
N TYR A 163 -28.29 -1.49 16.92
CA TYR A 163 -27.05 -1.67 17.66
C TYR A 163 -27.08 -2.96 18.50
N PRO A 164 -25.93 -3.62 18.71
CA PRO A 164 -25.87 -4.72 19.67
C PRO A 164 -26.17 -4.19 21.09
N PRO A 165 -26.68 -5.04 21.98
CA PRO A 165 -26.87 -4.65 23.40
C PRO A 165 -25.52 -4.28 24.00
N ALA A 166 -25.47 -3.16 24.73
CA ALA A 166 -24.27 -2.70 25.44
C ALA A 166 -23.80 -3.76 26.44
N ARG A 167 -22.46 -3.96 26.49
CA ARG A 167 -21.83 -4.91 27.41
C ARG A 167 -21.04 -4.16 28.46
N GLY A 168 -21.51 -4.24 29.72
CA GLY A 168 -20.80 -3.64 30.85
C GLY A 168 -20.97 -2.13 30.99
N VAL A 169 -20.11 -1.53 31.78
CA VAL A 169 -20.07 -0.09 32.04
C VAL A 169 -19.11 0.57 31.07
N ASP A 170 -19.44 1.80 30.66
CA ASP A 170 -18.55 2.58 29.78
C ASP A 170 -17.25 2.94 30.50
N VAL A 171 -16.14 2.42 30.02
CA VAL A 171 -14.81 2.63 30.61
C VAL A 171 -14.39 4.11 30.62
N PHE A 172 -14.92 4.92 29.70
CA PHE A 172 -14.59 6.35 29.61
C PHE A 172 -15.30 7.18 30.67
N ASP A 173 -16.49 6.75 31.09
CA ASP A 173 -17.36 7.48 32.04
C ASP A 173 -17.54 6.76 33.38
N ILE A 174 -16.84 5.64 33.62
CA ILE A 174 -16.93 4.87 34.87
C ILE A 174 -16.63 5.73 36.11
N THR A 175 -17.41 5.57 37.16
CA THR A 175 -17.21 6.23 38.44
C THR A 175 -16.66 5.28 39.51
N LEU A 176 -16.09 5.82 40.60
CA LEU A 176 -15.58 5.01 41.69
C LEU A 176 -16.71 4.18 42.35
N ASP A 177 -17.88 4.79 42.52
CA ASP A 177 -19.03 4.10 43.10
C ASP A 177 -19.50 2.90 42.27
N GLN A 178 -19.46 3.06 40.94
CA GLN A 178 -19.73 1.93 40.03
C GLN A 178 -18.67 0.85 40.17
N MET A 179 -17.37 1.21 40.29
CA MET A 179 -16.32 0.22 40.51
C MET A 179 -16.49 -0.56 41.82
N LEU A 180 -16.87 0.11 42.89
CA LEU A 180 -17.15 -0.53 44.16
C LEU A 180 -18.36 -1.49 44.07
N TYR A 181 -19.42 -1.06 43.40
CA TYR A 181 -20.60 -1.90 43.15
C TYR A 181 -20.22 -3.15 42.31
N LEU A 182 -19.47 -2.96 41.23
CA LEU A 182 -19.02 -4.05 40.36
C LEU A 182 -18.04 -5.02 41.05
N ARG A 183 -17.28 -4.57 42.07
CA ARG A 183 -16.46 -5.46 42.92
C ARG A 183 -17.36 -6.42 43.68
N ASP A 184 -18.44 -5.90 44.28
CA ASP A 184 -19.34 -6.71 45.12
C ASP A 184 -20.15 -7.72 44.28
N GLU A 185 -20.48 -7.38 43.03
CA GLU A 185 -21.08 -8.33 42.08
C GLU A 185 -20.09 -9.37 41.54
N GLY A 186 -18.83 -8.96 41.31
CA GLY A 186 -17.79 -9.80 40.76
C GLY A 186 -16.93 -10.58 41.74
N LYS A 187 -17.43 -10.76 42.98
CA LYS A 187 -16.71 -11.29 44.15
C LYS A 187 -15.96 -12.63 43.94
N ASP A 188 -16.49 -13.48 43.07
CA ASP A 188 -15.90 -14.81 42.79
C ASP A 188 -14.81 -14.76 41.70
N LEU A 189 -14.54 -13.59 41.12
CA LEU A 189 -13.54 -13.41 40.06
C LEU A 189 -12.20 -12.98 40.68
N ASP A 190 -11.09 -13.45 40.06
CA ASP A 190 -9.80 -12.82 40.28
C ASP A 190 -9.82 -11.37 39.71
N VAL A 191 -8.91 -10.54 40.21
CA VAL A 191 -8.86 -9.11 39.88
C VAL A 191 -8.71 -8.87 38.37
N LEU A 192 -7.95 -9.71 37.65
CA LEU A 192 -7.75 -9.59 36.21
C LEU A 192 -9.06 -9.83 35.44
N ARG A 193 -9.75 -10.94 35.77
CA ARG A 193 -11.05 -11.25 35.15
C ARG A 193 -12.13 -10.26 35.54
N TRP A 194 -12.09 -9.77 36.79
CA TRP A 194 -13.01 -8.74 37.26
C TRP A 194 -12.85 -7.46 36.45
N ILE A 195 -11.64 -6.89 36.32
CA ILE A 195 -11.41 -5.69 35.50
C ILE A 195 -11.81 -5.95 34.04
N GLY A 196 -11.39 -7.08 33.46
CA GLY A 196 -11.69 -7.41 32.06
C GLY A 196 -13.20 -7.49 31.77
N ARG A 197 -14.01 -8.05 32.69
CA ARG A 197 -15.47 -8.20 32.51
C ARG A 197 -16.25 -6.96 32.88
N SER A 198 -15.92 -6.34 34.01
CA SER A 198 -16.66 -5.22 34.55
C SER A 198 -16.45 -3.91 33.81
N VAL A 199 -15.20 -3.69 33.33
CA VAL A 199 -14.80 -2.45 32.67
C VAL A 199 -14.53 -2.67 31.18
N SER A 200 -14.76 -3.89 30.68
CA SER A 200 -14.48 -4.27 29.26
C SER A 200 -13.05 -3.93 28.81
N MET A 201 -12.10 -3.97 29.75
CA MET A 201 -10.70 -3.64 29.48
C MET A 201 -9.95 -4.85 28.90
N PRO A 202 -9.19 -4.69 27.81
CA PRO A 202 -8.36 -5.76 27.25
C PRO A 202 -7.34 -6.27 28.26
N LYS A 203 -7.02 -7.57 28.19
CA LYS A 203 -6.10 -8.25 29.12
C LYS A 203 -4.77 -7.48 29.29
N LYS A 204 -4.14 -7.05 28.18
CA LYS A 204 -2.86 -6.29 28.18
C LYS A 204 -2.89 -5.00 29.00
N PHE A 205 -4.01 -4.28 29.00
CA PHE A 205 -4.19 -3.07 29.81
C PHE A 205 -4.67 -3.38 31.22
N ALA A 206 -5.46 -4.44 31.42
CA ALA A 206 -5.88 -4.88 32.75
C ALA A 206 -4.66 -5.36 33.58
N GLU A 207 -3.73 -6.09 32.99
CA GLU A 207 -2.46 -6.49 33.62
C GLU A 207 -1.59 -5.28 33.98
N GLU A 208 -1.52 -4.30 33.09
CA GLU A 208 -0.81 -3.05 33.38
C GLU A 208 -1.45 -2.24 34.50
N VAL A 209 -2.80 -2.17 34.55
CA VAL A 209 -3.55 -1.55 35.67
C VAL A 209 -3.19 -2.21 37.00
N ILE A 210 -3.25 -3.53 37.08
CA ILE A 210 -2.98 -4.29 38.28
C ILE A 210 -1.55 -4.07 38.74
N SER A 211 -0.61 -4.10 37.80
CA SER A 211 0.81 -3.91 38.04
C SER A 211 1.10 -2.50 38.57
N ARG A 212 0.56 -1.44 37.94
CA ARG A 212 0.76 -0.05 38.40
C ARG A 212 0.05 0.23 39.73
N ALA A 213 -1.10 -0.41 39.98
CA ALA A 213 -1.82 -0.30 41.24
C ALA A 213 -1.14 -1.05 42.40
N GLY A 214 -0.15 -1.91 42.10
CA GLY A 214 0.57 -2.71 43.09
C GLY A 214 -0.26 -3.82 43.71
N ILE A 215 -1.19 -4.39 42.95
CA ILE A 215 -2.12 -5.45 43.38
C ILE A 215 -1.61 -6.81 42.88
N GLN A 216 -1.81 -7.88 43.65
CA GLN A 216 -1.46 -9.25 43.25
C GLN A 216 -2.48 -9.76 42.22
N LEU A 217 -2.00 -10.38 41.13
CA LEU A 217 -2.84 -10.86 40.01
C LEU A 217 -3.84 -11.96 40.41
N ASP A 218 -3.52 -12.78 41.41
CA ASP A 218 -4.33 -13.90 41.89
C ASP A 218 -5.35 -13.50 42.99
N LYS A 219 -5.32 -12.23 43.44
CA LYS A 219 -6.25 -11.71 44.44
C LYS A 219 -7.69 -11.70 43.90
N HIS A 220 -8.63 -12.21 44.69
CA HIS A 220 -10.05 -12.15 44.33
C HIS A 220 -10.64 -10.75 44.52
N ALA A 221 -11.60 -10.35 43.69
CA ALA A 221 -12.24 -9.05 43.76
C ALA A 221 -12.87 -8.78 45.15
N ALA A 222 -13.50 -9.80 45.76
CA ALA A 222 -14.06 -9.71 47.12
C ALA A 222 -13.04 -9.39 48.23
N GLN A 223 -11.76 -9.61 48.00
CA GLN A 223 -10.68 -9.36 48.96
C GLN A 223 -10.08 -7.96 48.82
N LEU A 224 -10.52 -7.20 47.83
CA LEU A 224 -10.05 -5.83 47.61
C LEU A 224 -10.68 -4.87 48.63
N SER A 225 -9.83 -4.12 49.32
CA SER A 225 -10.27 -3.01 50.16
C SER A 225 -10.76 -1.84 49.29
N ASN A 226 -11.53 -0.94 49.88
CA ASN A 226 -11.98 0.28 49.19
C ASN A 226 -10.79 1.13 48.66
N ASP A 227 -9.70 1.18 49.43
CA ASP A 227 -8.46 1.90 49.02
C ASP A 227 -7.81 1.24 47.81
N GLU A 228 -7.79 -0.10 47.76
CA GLU A 228 -7.25 -0.82 46.59
C GLU A 228 -8.13 -0.65 45.34
N VAL A 229 -9.46 -0.66 45.50
CA VAL A 229 -10.40 -0.35 44.43
C VAL A 229 -10.21 1.08 43.94
N SER A 230 -10.00 2.05 44.84
CA SER A 230 -9.71 3.44 44.49
C SER A 230 -8.38 3.58 43.70
N LYS A 231 -7.33 2.84 44.09
CA LYS A 231 -6.09 2.78 43.33
C LYS A 231 -6.27 2.21 41.94
N ILE A 232 -7.00 1.09 41.84
CA ILE A 232 -7.34 0.48 40.54
C ILE A 232 -8.13 1.46 39.68
N TYR A 233 -9.16 2.11 40.23
CA TYR A 233 -9.96 3.11 39.52
C TYR A 233 -9.12 4.26 38.98
N ASN A 234 -8.25 4.86 39.79
CA ASN A 234 -7.36 5.94 39.33
C ASN A 234 -6.42 5.46 38.23
N THR A 235 -5.84 4.26 38.38
CA THR A 235 -4.95 3.67 37.37
C THR A 235 -5.68 3.34 36.07
N VAL A 236 -6.95 2.87 36.14
CA VAL A 236 -7.80 2.70 34.95
C VAL A 236 -7.99 4.01 34.23
N LYS A 237 -8.33 5.10 34.95
CA LYS A 237 -8.51 6.42 34.35
C LYS A 237 -7.22 6.94 33.71
N ASP A 238 -6.08 6.73 34.36
CA ASP A 238 -4.77 7.14 33.83
C ASP A 238 -4.45 6.40 32.52
N ILE A 239 -4.57 5.07 32.50
CA ILE A 239 -4.30 4.26 31.30
C ILE A 239 -5.29 4.58 30.18
N VAL A 240 -6.58 4.71 30.50
CA VAL A 240 -7.59 5.10 29.50
C VAL A 240 -7.23 6.45 28.89
N ASN A 241 -6.82 7.43 29.69
CA ASN A 241 -6.40 8.74 29.21
C ASN A 241 -5.09 8.67 28.38
N GLU A 242 -4.05 7.96 28.89
CA GLU A 242 -2.79 7.78 28.17
C GLU A 242 -2.99 7.16 26.78
N VAL A 243 -3.82 6.12 26.70
CA VAL A 243 -4.07 5.39 25.45
C VAL A 243 -5.00 6.17 24.51
N SER A 244 -6.11 6.74 25.01
CA SER A 244 -7.15 7.32 24.15
C SER A 244 -6.91 8.76 23.71
N THR A 245 -6.05 9.52 24.44
CA THR A 245 -5.79 10.93 24.15
C THR A 245 -4.32 11.24 23.79
N GLY A 246 -3.42 10.25 23.94
CA GLY A 246 -1.99 10.49 23.74
C GLY A 246 -1.34 11.23 24.90
N GLY A 247 -1.64 10.85 26.16
CA GLY A 247 -1.09 11.48 27.38
C GLY A 247 0.40 11.26 27.59
N LYS A 248 0.91 11.64 28.77
CA LYS A 248 2.34 11.77 29.08
C LYS A 248 3.21 10.53 28.79
N ASN A 249 2.65 9.31 28.89
CA ASN A 249 3.37 8.05 28.67
C ASN A 249 3.03 7.43 27.30
N HIS A 250 2.46 8.20 26.39
CA HIS A 250 2.11 7.74 25.05
C HIS A 250 3.38 7.62 24.20
N GLU A 251 3.94 6.42 24.15
CA GLU A 251 5.10 6.06 23.32
C GLU A 251 4.70 4.94 22.35
N PRO A 252 4.16 5.28 21.18
CA PRO A 252 3.68 4.28 20.24
C PRO A 252 4.83 3.49 19.63
N ILE A 253 4.65 2.17 19.60
CA ILE A 253 5.63 1.20 19.07
C ILE A 253 4.97 0.19 18.16
N VAL A 254 5.78 -0.38 17.26
CA VAL A 254 5.45 -1.56 16.46
C VAL A 254 6.36 -2.71 16.90
N ILE A 255 5.75 -3.83 17.26
CA ILE A 255 6.46 -5.08 17.53
C ILE A 255 6.71 -5.78 16.20
N MET A 256 7.98 -6.10 15.92
CA MET A 256 8.44 -6.73 14.70
C MET A 256 8.80 -8.19 14.92
N LEU A 257 8.45 -9.07 13.98
CA LEU A 257 8.98 -10.44 13.91
C LEU A 257 9.85 -10.54 12.64
N GLY A 258 11.15 -10.40 12.81
CA GLY A 258 12.06 -10.14 11.69
C GLY A 258 11.70 -8.82 11.01
N ASN A 259 11.38 -8.85 9.71
CA ASN A 259 10.95 -7.65 8.97
C ASN A 259 9.42 -7.48 8.89
N LYS A 260 8.64 -8.30 9.60
CA LYS A 260 7.17 -8.26 9.53
C LYS A 260 6.60 -7.57 10.78
N PRO A 261 5.79 -6.49 10.62
CA PRO A 261 5.09 -5.88 11.73
C PRO A 261 3.99 -6.82 12.24
N GLN A 262 3.90 -7.00 13.56
CA GLN A 262 2.97 -7.95 14.18
C GLN A 262 1.90 -7.24 15.02
N GLU A 263 2.30 -6.30 15.86
CA GLU A 263 1.41 -5.63 16.79
C GLU A 263 1.79 -4.16 16.94
N ALA A 264 0.80 -3.29 17.03
CA ALA A 264 0.94 -1.87 17.34
C ALA A 264 0.47 -1.63 18.78
N LEU A 265 1.28 -0.95 19.57
CA LEU A 265 0.96 -0.59 20.94
C LEU A 265 1.08 0.92 21.15
N PRO A 266 0.09 1.57 21.79
CA PRO A 266 0.12 3.01 22.06
C PRO A 266 1.03 3.40 23.24
N ILE A 267 1.25 2.47 24.16
CA ILE A 267 2.10 2.60 25.34
C ILE A 267 2.97 1.36 25.53
N ILE A 268 4.12 1.52 26.17
CA ILE A 268 4.97 0.40 26.57
C ILE A 268 4.45 -0.12 27.91
N THR A 269 3.88 -1.34 27.92
CA THR A 269 3.44 -2.03 29.14
C THR A 269 4.62 -2.72 29.83
N GLN A 270 4.49 -3.07 31.12
CA GLN A 270 5.57 -3.82 31.82
C GLN A 270 5.84 -5.17 31.16
N GLU A 271 4.81 -5.86 30.69
CA GLU A 271 4.97 -7.12 29.95
C GLU A 271 5.79 -6.91 28.67
N THR A 272 5.48 -5.86 27.90
CA THR A 272 6.23 -5.49 26.70
C THR A 272 7.67 -5.10 27.01
N ALA A 273 7.90 -4.39 28.12
CA ALA A 273 9.25 -4.00 28.55
C ALA A 273 10.09 -5.20 28.98
N ILE A 274 9.49 -6.21 29.62
CA ILE A 274 10.16 -7.47 29.97
C ILE A 274 10.43 -8.29 28.71
N ALA A 275 9.45 -8.44 27.83
CA ALA A 275 9.62 -9.12 26.55
C ALA A 275 10.70 -8.45 25.68
N ALA A 276 10.77 -7.12 25.66
CA ALA A 276 11.79 -6.36 24.95
C ALA A 276 13.21 -6.63 25.46
N LYS A 277 13.38 -6.82 26.77
CA LYS A 277 14.69 -7.18 27.36
C LYS A 277 15.09 -8.63 27.04
N MET A 278 14.13 -9.52 26.87
CA MET A 278 14.35 -10.94 26.51
C MET A 278 14.54 -11.15 25.01
N ILE A 279 13.89 -10.35 24.18
CA ILE A 279 13.96 -10.38 22.73
C ILE A 279 14.89 -9.22 22.33
N LYS A 280 16.05 -9.52 21.70
CA LYS A 280 17.04 -8.51 21.27
C LYS A 280 16.37 -7.22 20.81
N GLU A 281 16.87 -6.06 21.21
CA GLU A 281 16.34 -4.69 20.99
C GLU A 281 15.90 -4.36 19.54
N ASN A 282 16.31 -5.15 18.53
CA ASN A 282 15.97 -4.97 17.13
C ASN A 282 14.50 -5.32 16.75
N ASN A 283 13.67 -5.77 17.69
CA ASN A 283 12.30 -6.19 17.39
C ASN A 283 11.24 -5.14 17.80
N ILE A 284 11.64 -3.97 18.28
CA ILE A 284 10.74 -2.87 18.62
C ILE A 284 11.10 -1.64 17.81
N LYS A 285 10.11 -1.14 17.06
CA LYS A 285 10.23 0.08 16.27
C LYS A 285 9.40 1.19 16.91
N LYS A 286 10.03 2.29 17.35
CA LYS A 286 9.30 3.50 17.77
C LYS A 286 8.78 4.24 16.55
N VAL A 287 7.58 4.78 16.63
CA VAL A 287 6.91 5.53 15.57
C VAL A 287 6.35 6.85 16.10
N ALA A 288 6.04 7.78 15.19
CA ALA A 288 5.63 9.13 15.55
C ALA A 288 4.25 9.23 16.19
N SER A 289 3.30 8.37 15.77
CA SER A 289 1.94 8.32 16.31
C SER A 289 1.43 6.89 16.37
N TYR A 290 0.41 6.64 17.20
CA TYR A 290 -0.24 5.33 17.22
C TYR A 290 -0.99 5.03 15.91
N MET A 291 -1.48 6.07 15.22
CA MET A 291 -2.04 5.94 13.88
C MET A 291 -1.03 5.36 12.88
N ASP A 292 0.24 5.84 12.92
CA ASP A 292 1.31 5.32 12.05
C ASP A 292 1.66 3.86 12.40
N ALA A 293 1.63 3.49 13.71
CA ALA A 293 1.82 2.12 14.15
C ALA A 293 0.73 1.18 13.61
N VAL A 294 -0.52 1.59 13.74
CA VAL A 294 -1.69 0.84 13.26
C VAL A 294 -1.68 0.72 11.73
N ASP A 295 -1.34 1.81 11.02
CA ASP A 295 -1.20 1.79 9.56
C ASP A 295 -0.16 0.76 9.12
N GLU A 296 1.00 0.73 9.76
CA GLU A 296 2.08 -0.22 9.41
C GLU A 296 1.63 -1.67 9.60
N VAL A 297 0.97 -2.00 10.71
CA VAL A 297 0.54 -3.37 11.01
C VAL A 297 -0.66 -3.80 10.17
N LEU A 298 -1.77 -3.06 10.26
CA LEU A 298 -3.03 -3.47 9.63
C LEU A 298 -3.01 -3.32 8.11
N SER A 299 -2.33 -2.32 7.57
CA SER A 299 -2.17 -2.20 6.11
C SER A 299 -1.27 -3.31 5.55
N SER A 300 -0.24 -3.74 6.29
CA SER A 300 0.58 -4.90 5.92
C SER A 300 -0.25 -6.19 5.91
N GLU A 301 -1.08 -6.41 6.93
CA GLU A 301 -2.00 -7.57 7.01
C GLU A 301 -2.98 -7.60 5.84
N ILE A 302 -3.65 -6.48 5.55
CA ILE A 302 -4.60 -6.36 4.43
C ILE A 302 -3.91 -6.62 3.08
N MET A 303 -2.71 -6.08 2.88
CA MET A 303 -1.93 -6.34 1.66
C MET A 303 -1.56 -7.82 1.52
N GLU A 304 -1.24 -8.51 2.61
CA GLU A 304 -0.95 -9.94 2.60
C GLU A 304 -2.19 -10.78 2.26
N ILE A 305 -3.35 -10.46 2.86
CA ILE A 305 -4.63 -11.10 2.56
C ILE A 305 -4.99 -10.92 1.07
N GLY A 306 -4.86 -9.72 0.53
CA GLY A 306 -5.13 -9.44 -0.88
C GLY A 306 -4.21 -10.20 -1.84
N ARG A 307 -2.94 -10.41 -1.46
CA ARG A 307 -1.99 -11.22 -2.23
C ARG A 307 -2.33 -12.71 -2.16
N SER A 308 -2.60 -13.21 -0.97
CA SER A 308 -2.97 -14.61 -0.73
C SER A 308 -4.22 -15.00 -1.51
N SER A 309 -5.25 -14.17 -1.52
CA SER A 309 -6.47 -14.41 -2.31
C SER A 309 -6.19 -14.49 -3.81
N ARG A 310 -5.30 -13.65 -4.34
CA ARG A 310 -4.92 -13.66 -5.76
C ARG A 310 -4.11 -14.91 -6.14
N THR A 311 -3.17 -15.34 -5.31
CA THR A 311 -2.40 -16.57 -5.57
C THR A 311 -3.29 -17.82 -5.54
N VAL A 312 -4.20 -17.91 -4.57
CA VAL A 312 -5.18 -19.01 -4.49
C VAL A 312 -6.06 -19.07 -5.72
N GLU A 313 -6.51 -17.93 -6.25
CA GLU A 313 -7.32 -17.92 -7.49
C GLU A 313 -6.50 -18.33 -8.73
N LEU A 314 -5.26 -17.87 -8.84
CA LEU A 314 -4.36 -18.29 -9.92
C LEU A 314 -4.04 -19.79 -9.85
N ASP A 315 -3.78 -20.32 -8.66
CA ASP A 315 -3.53 -21.74 -8.44
C ASP A 315 -4.76 -22.60 -8.81
N ARG A 316 -5.96 -22.10 -8.50
CA ARG A 316 -7.21 -22.76 -8.94
C ARG A 316 -7.35 -22.78 -10.46
N GLN A 317 -7.05 -21.67 -11.14
CA GLN A 317 -7.08 -21.61 -12.61
C GLN A 317 -6.05 -22.57 -13.22
N ILE A 318 -4.84 -22.63 -12.64
CA ILE A 318 -3.81 -23.59 -13.07
C ILE A 318 -4.31 -25.02 -12.92
N ALA A 319 -4.92 -25.38 -11.80
CA ALA A 319 -5.43 -26.74 -11.57
C ALA A 319 -6.52 -27.15 -12.57
N VAL A 320 -7.40 -26.23 -12.97
CA VAL A 320 -8.40 -26.50 -14.02
C VAL A 320 -7.72 -26.77 -15.35
N LEU A 321 -6.77 -25.93 -15.77
CA LEU A 321 -6.05 -26.10 -17.04
C LEU A 321 -5.18 -27.38 -17.05
N GLU A 322 -4.61 -27.77 -15.92
CA GLU A 322 -3.86 -29.02 -15.76
C GLU A 322 -4.76 -30.24 -15.89
N HIS A 323 -5.98 -30.18 -15.36
CA HIS A 323 -6.98 -31.22 -15.56
C HIS A 323 -7.39 -31.36 -17.04
N ASP A 324 -7.65 -30.24 -17.71
CA ASP A 324 -7.95 -30.22 -19.14
C ASP A 324 -6.78 -30.80 -19.98
N LEU A 325 -5.55 -30.48 -19.60
CA LEU A 325 -4.33 -31.02 -20.24
C LEU A 325 -4.23 -32.53 -20.05
N GLU A 326 -4.58 -33.06 -18.88
CA GLU A 326 -4.60 -34.51 -18.61
C GLU A 326 -5.65 -35.22 -19.44
N GLU A 327 -6.85 -34.66 -19.59
CA GLU A 327 -7.89 -35.19 -20.45
C GLU A 327 -7.46 -35.22 -21.93
N GLN A 328 -6.80 -34.16 -22.41
CA GLN A 328 -6.21 -34.11 -23.75
C GLN A 328 -5.11 -35.17 -23.95
N ASN A 329 -4.28 -35.40 -22.92
CA ASN A 329 -3.28 -36.47 -22.97
C ASN A 329 -3.90 -37.87 -23.06
N LYS A 330 -4.93 -38.18 -22.29
CA LYS A 330 -5.68 -39.46 -22.36
C LYS A 330 -6.33 -39.67 -23.73
N ALA A 331 -6.95 -38.61 -24.25
CA ALA A 331 -7.55 -38.64 -25.58
C ALA A 331 -6.50 -38.94 -26.67
N LYS A 332 -5.36 -38.26 -26.63
CA LYS A 332 -4.24 -38.51 -27.55
C LYS A 332 -3.75 -39.96 -27.48
N GLU A 333 -3.49 -40.46 -26.26
CA GLU A 333 -2.99 -41.81 -26.05
C GLU A 333 -3.98 -42.85 -26.59
N THR A 334 -5.28 -42.66 -26.36
CA THR A 334 -6.34 -43.53 -26.86
C THR A 334 -6.36 -43.55 -28.38
N VAL A 335 -6.25 -42.40 -29.07
CA VAL A 335 -6.21 -42.31 -30.53
C VAL A 335 -4.97 -43.01 -31.09
N LEU A 336 -3.80 -42.83 -30.47
CA LEU A 336 -2.55 -43.48 -30.91
C LEU A 336 -2.60 -45.01 -30.72
N GLN A 337 -3.13 -45.49 -29.59
CA GLN A 337 -3.31 -46.92 -29.34
C GLN A 337 -4.25 -47.56 -30.38
N LYS A 338 -5.37 -46.91 -30.68
CA LYS A 338 -6.30 -47.37 -31.74
C LYS A 338 -5.64 -47.40 -33.10
N ALA A 339 -4.93 -46.29 -33.48
CA ALA A 339 -4.24 -46.24 -34.78
C ALA A 339 -3.15 -47.33 -34.91
N ALA A 340 -2.41 -47.60 -33.82
CA ALA A 340 -1.40 -48.65 -33.78
C ALA A 340 -2.03 -50.06 -33.97
N ALA A 341 -3.14 -50.31 -33.27
CA ALA A 341 -3.87 -51.60 -33.40
C ALA A 341 -4.38 -51.82 -34.84
N ILE A 342 -4.98 -50.79 -35.44
CA ILE A 342 -5.44 -50.82 -36.83
C ILE A 342 -4.26 -51.05 -37.80
N ARG A 343 -3.15 -50.38 -37.59
CA ARG A 343 -1.95 -50.51 -38.45
C ARG A 343 -1.35 -51.91 -38.37
N LYS A 344 -1.31 -52.50 -37.17
CA LYS A 344 -0.78 -53.85 -36.94
C LYS A 344 -1.66 -54.89 -37.66
N LEU A 345 -3.00 -54.82 -37.52
CA LEU A 345 -3.95 -55.63 -38.24
C LEU A 345 -3.79 -55.49 -39.77
N ALA A 346 -3.65 -54.25 -40.26
CA ALA A 346 -3.45 -53.95 -41.66
C ALA A 346 -2.19 -54.64 -42.24
N GLY A 347 -1.08 -54.63 -41.49
CA GLY A 347 0.17 -55.27 -41.83
C GLY A 347 0.04 -56.78 -41.96
N GLU A 348 -0.63 -57.41 -41.00
CA GLU A 348 -0.84 -58.87 -41.04
C GLU A 348 -1.83 -59.28 -42.15
N LEU A 349 -2.92 -58.55 -42.33
CA LEU A 349 -3.84 -58.82 -43.47
C LEU A 349 -3.12 -58.65 -44.84
N MET A 350 -2.17 -57.74 -44.95
CA MET A 350 -1.39 -57.59 -46.16
C MET A 350 -0.50 -58.81 -46.40
N SER A 351 0.12 -59.37 -45.36
CA SER A 351 0.97 -60.57 -45.45
C SER A 351 0.20 -61.85 -45.86
N VAL A 352 -1.05 -61.94 -45.40
CA VAL A 352 -1.96 -63.09 -45.69
C VAL A 352 -2.67 -62.94 -47.04
N SER A 353 -2.66 -61.74 -47.66
CA SER A 353 -3.35 -61.46 -48.89
C SER A 353 -2.89 -62.32 -50.10
N TYR A 354 -1.75 -63.00 -49.97
CA TYR A 354 -1.16 -63.91 -50.95
C TYR A 354 -1.30 -65.39 -50.57
N ARG A 355 -2.06 -65.77 -49.48
CA ARG A 355 -2.27 -67.10 -48.95
C ARG A 355 -3.74 -67.51 -49.03
N GLU A 356 -4.09 -68.79 -48.73
CA GLU A 356 -5.46 -69.31 -48.81
C GLU A 356 -6.40 -68.73 -47.73
N SER A 357 -7.75 -68.71 -48.06
CA SER A 357 -8.78 -67.94 -47.37
C SER A 357 -9.08 -68.32 -45.87
N ASN A 358 -8.58 -69.47 -45.40
CA ASN A 358 -8.90 -69.93 -44.05
C ASN A 358 -8.13 -69.20 -42.91
N GLU A 359 -7.07 -68.51 -43.24
CA GLU A 359 -6.22 -67.81 -42.29
C GLU A 359 -6.79 -66.43 -41.86
N ILE A 360 -7.79 -65.91 -42.56
CA ILE A 360 -8.33 -64.53 -42.27
C ILE A 360 -9.03 -64.47 -40.91
N SER A 361 -9.78 -65.50 -40.54
CA SER A 361 -10.50 -65.57 -39.26
C SER A 361 -9.55 -65.58 -38.09
N ASP A 362 -8.39 -66.28 -38.23
CA ASP A 362 -7.37 -66.37 -37.18
C ASP A 362 -6.62 -65.03 -37.00
N VAL A 363 -6.32 -64.35 -38.12
CA VAL A 363 -5.68 -63.02 -38.08
C VAL A 363 -6.61 -61.99 -37.42
N LEU A 364 -7.89 -61.99 -37.75
CA LEU A 364 -8.86 -61.08 -37.10
C LEU A 364 -8.98 -61.37 -35.60
N ALA A 365 -9.10 -62.65 -35.22
CA ALA A 365 -9.22 -63.07 -33.84
C ALA A 365 -7.96 -62.69 -33.01
N ASN A 366 -6.77 -62.86 -33.58
CA ASN A 366 -5.48 -62.51 -32.92
C ASN A 366 -5.36 -60.97 -32.64
N HIS A 367 -6.08 -60.13 -33.37
CA HIS A 367 -6.14 -58.69 -33.20
C HIS A 367 -7.42 -58.20 -32.52
N PHE A 368 -8.22 -59.07 -31.93
CA PHE A 368 -9.51 -58.70 -31.34
C PHE A 368 -10.40 -57.95 -32.32
N ALA A 369 -10.27 -58.27 -33.62
CA ALA A 369 -11.06 -57.70 -34.69
C ALA A 369 -12.20 -58.65 -35.07
N SER A 370 -13.33 -58.09 -35.52
CA SER A 370 -14.50 -58.82 -35.92
C SER A 370 -15.03 -58.38 -37.30
N LEU A 371 -15.73 -59.26 -37.99
CA LEU A 371 -16.47 -58.90 -39.17
C LEU A 371 -17.92 -58.65 -38.81
N ILE A 372 -18.38 -57.42 -39.05
CA ILE A 372 -19.74 -56.97 -38.78
C ILE A 372 -20.44 -56.75 -40.12
N THR A 373 -21.71 -57.19 -40.28
CA THR A 373 -22.51 -56.89 -41.44
C THR A 373 -23.62 -55.93 -41.08
N GLU A 374 -23.59 -54.73 -41.63
CA GLU A 374 -24.65 -53.75 -41.48
C GLU A 374 -25.25 -53.40 -42.83
N LYS A 375 -26.57 -53.51 -42.92
CA LYS A 375 -27.35 -53.27 -44.19
C LYS A 375 -26.73 -53.88 -45.44
N GLY A 376 -26.23 -55.13 -45.33
CA GLY A 376 -25.62 -55.87 -46.43
C GLY A 376 -24.18 -55.48 -46.77
N VAL A 377 -23.56 -54.56 -46.03
CA VAL A 377 -22.17 -54.17 -46.20
C VAL A 377 -21.33 -54.78 -45.07
N LYS A 378 -20.20 -55.39 -45.37
CA LYS A 378 -19.27 -55.96 -44.40
C LYS A 378 -18.25 -54.90 -43.93
N TYR A 379 -18.01 -54.83 -42.63
CA TYR A 379 -17.01 -53.97 -42.01
C TYR A 379 -16.06 -54.83 -41.17
N ILE A 380 -14.80 -54.41 -41.10
CA ILE A 380 -13.84 -54.86 -40.12
C ILE A 380 -13.93 -53.90 -38.94
N GLU A 381 -14.28 -54.40 -37.78
CA GLU A 381 -14.23 -53.65 -36.54
C GLU A 381 -12.95 -54.03 -35.78
N VAL A 382 -12.15 -53.03 -35.40
CA VAL A 382 -10.93 -53.17 -34.60
C VAL A 382 -10.75 -51.97 -33.70
N ALA A 383 -10.49 -52.21 -32.44
CA ALA A 383 -10.31 -51.16 -31.43
C ALA A 383 -11.48 -50.12 -31.39
N GLY A 384 -12.72 -50.58 -31.68
CA GLY A 384 -13.92 -49.74 -31.73
C GLY A 384 -14.05 -48.87 -32.98
N GLU A 385 -13.23 -49.08 -33.99
CA GLU A 385 -13.30 -48.38 -35.30
C GLU A 385 -13.80 -49.35 -36.36
N GLN A 386 -14.72 -48.90 -37.20
CA GLN A 386 -15.29 -49.69 -38.29
C GLN A 386 -14.72 -49.24 -39.63
N VAL A 387 -14.10 -50.13 -40.37
CA VAL A 387 -13.59 -49.89 -41.72
C VAL A 387 -14.27 -50.82 -42.69
N LYS A 388 -14.79 -50.30 -43.80
CA LYS A 388 -15.49 -51.09 -44.82
C LYS A 388 -14.59 -52.20 -45.38
N MET A 389 -15.08 -53.46 -45.35
CA MET A 389 -14.36 -54.59 -45.89
C MET A 389 -14.42 -54.55 -47.41
N HIS A 390 -13.26 -54.67 -48.06
CA HIS A 390 -13.19 -54.83 -49.51
C HIS A 390 -13.00 -56.31 -49.86
N PRO A 391 -13.60 -56.82 -50.97
CA PRO A 391 -13.37 -58.19 -51.39
C PRO A 391 -11.90 -58.60 -51.59
N SER A 392 -11.04 -57.66 -52.00
CA SER A 392 -9.59 -57.85 -52.06
C SER A 392 -8.99 -57.52 -50.75
N LEU A 393 -8.28 -58.44 -50.09
CA LEU A 393 -7.60 -58.28 -48.81
C LEU A 393 -6.53 -57.17 -48.87
N ALA A 394 -5.80 -57.06 -49.96
CA ALA A 394 -4.80 -56.02 -50.17
C ALA A 394 -5.41 -54.61 -50.18
N LYS A 395 -6.64 -54.46 -50.75
CA LYS A 395 -7.39 -53.22 -50.71
C LYS A 395 -7.99 -52.97 -49.32
N ALA A 396 -8.48 -53.98 -48.63
CA ALA A 396 -8.96 -53.87 -47.24
C ALA A 396 -7.84 -53.43 -46.30
N SER A 397 -6.64 -54.05 -46.43
CA SER A 397 -5.45 -53.61 -45.69
C SER A 397 -5.06 -52.14 -46.00
N SER A 398 -5.07 -51.73 -47.28
CA SER A 398 -4.81 -50.34 -47.66
C SER A 398 -5.79 -49.36 -47.06
N MET A 399 -7.09 -49.74 -46.95
CA MET A 399 -8.12 -48.91 -46.31
C MET A 399 -7.87 -48.77 -44.78
N LEU A 400 -7.46 -49.86 -44.11
CA LEU A 400 -7.09 -49.82 -42.69
C LEU A 400 -5.85 -48.94 -42.46
N PHE A 401 -4.80 -49.02 -43.30
CA PHE A 401 -3.64 -48.11 -43.25
C PHE A 401 -4.04 -46.65 -43.45
N ALA A 402 -4.96 -46.38 -44.39
CA ALA A 402 -5.48 -45.05 -44.66
C ALA A 402 -6.22 -44.49 -43.40
N ARG A 403 -7.05 -45.36 -42.77
CA ARG A 403 -7.76 -44.97 -41.53
C ARG A 403 -6.82 -44.70 -40.38
N ALA A 404 -5.82 -45.54 -40.15
CA ALA A 404 -4.81 -45.32 -39.15
C ALA A 404 -4.03 -43.97 -39.36
N LYS A 405 -3.68 -43.69 -40.62
CA LYS A 405 -3.02 -42.44 -41.00
C LYS A 405 -3.90 -41.20 -40.81
N GLU A 406 -5.20 -41.34 -41.09
CA GLU A 406 -6.20 -40.29 -40.85
C GLU A 406 -6.29 -39.94 -39.34
N MET A 407 -6.38 -40.98 -38.48
CA MET A 407 -6.39 -40.83 -37.03
C MET A 407 -5.10 -40.16 -36.50
N GLU A 408 -3.93 -40.57 -37.02
CA GLU A 408 -2.65 -39.94 -36.66
C GLU A 408 -2.57 -38.46 -37.10
N ARG A 409 -3.16 -38.12 -38.27
CA ARG A 409 -3.24 -36.72 -38.73
C ARG A 409 -4.18 -35.88 -37.83
N GLY A 410 -5.30 -36.44 -37.38
CA GLY A 410 -6.23 -35.80 -36.45
C GLY A 410 -5.54 -35.44 -35.12
N ASN A 411 -4.48 -36.17 -34.77
CA ASN A 411 -3.71 -35.90 -33.54
C ASN A 411 -2.96 -34.54 -33.56
N ALA A 412 -2.71 -33.96 -34.73
CA ALA A 412 -2.06 -32.66 -34.87
C ALA A 412 -2.88 -31.52 -34.22
N SER A 413 -4.22 -31.60 -34.35
CA SER A 413 -5.10 -30.59 -33.70
C SER A 413 -5.12 -30.72 -32.18
N ILE A 414 -4.97 -31.94 -31.64
CA ILE A 414 -4.84 -32.19 -30.21
C ILE A 414 -3.50 -31.61 -29.69
N GLU A 415 -2.43 -31.81 -30.44
CA GLU A 415 -1.10 -31.22 -30.09
C GLU A 415 -1.12 -29.69 -30.06
N GLU A 416 -1.81 -29.06 -31.01
CA GLU A 416 -1.96 -27.61 -31.03
C GLU A 416 -2.77 -27.12 -29.83
N ALA A 417 -3.86 -27.80 -29.47
CA ALA A 417 -4.67 -27.47 -28.29
C ALA A 417 -3.84 -27.62 -27.00
N ARG A 418 -3.07 -28.72 -26.88
CA ARG A 418 -2.14 -28.93 -25.75
C ARG A 418 -1.08 -27.86 -25.63
N ALA A 419 -0.47 -27.47 -26.74
CA ALA A 419 0.54 -26.39 -26.75
C ALA A 419 -0.03 -25.07 -26.24
N LYS A 420 -1.28 -24.75 -26.58
CA LYS A 420 -2.00 -23.57 -26.07
C LYS A 420 -2.25 -23.66 -24.56
N LEU A 421 -2.70 -24.81 -24.06
CA LEU A 421 -2.90 -25.02 -22.63
C LEU A 421 -1.61 -24.90 -21.84
N LEU A 422 -0.52 -25.51 -22.31
CA LEU A 422 0.80 -25.42 -21.68
C LEU A 422 1.32 -23.98 -21.62
N ALA A 423 1.15 -23.20 -22.71
CA ALA A 423 1.54 -21.80 -22.74
C ALA A 423 0.72 -20.95 -21.74
N GLN A 424 -0.56 -21.25 -21.56
CA GLN A 424 -1.42 -20.59 -20.57
C GLN A 424 -1.00 -20.94 -19.13
N ILE A 425 -0.75 -22.20 -18.83
CA ILE A 425 -0.26 -22.66 -17.52
C ILE A 425 1.07 -21.96 -17.17
N GLU A 426 2.02 -21.94 -18.10
CA GLU A 426 3.33 -21.30 -17.88
C GLU A 426 3.19 -19.80 -17.62
N LYS A 427 2.30 -19.11 -18.35
CA LYS A 427 1.99 -17.70 -18.14
C LYS A 427 1.44 -17.47 -16.73
N LEU A 428 0.46 -18.26 -16.28
CA LEU A 428 -0.13 -18.13 -14.94
C LEU A 428 0.89 -18.47 -13.83
N ARG A 429 1.73 -19.50 -14.00
CA ARG A 429 2.82 -19.83 -13.07
C ARG A 429 3.85 -18.71 -12.96
N SER A 430 4.21 -18.09 -14.09
CA SER A 430 5.13 -16.94 -14.09
C SER A 430 4.51 -15.72 -13.38
N GLU A 431 3.19 -15.52 -13.50
CA GLU A 431 2.45 -14.47 -12.78
C GLU A 431 2.43 -14.74 -11.28
N THR A 432 2.14 -15.97 -10.85
CA THR A 432 2.19 -16.40 -9.44
C THR A 432 3.60 -16.20 -8.86
N ALA A 433 4.64 -16.62 -9.57
CA ALA A 433 6.02 -16.42 -9.15
C ALA A 433 6.41 -14.93 -9.06
N ALA A 434 5.89 -14.08 -9.95
CA ALA A 434 6.10 -12.63 -9.90
C ALA A 434 5.40 -11.98 -8.68
N ILE A 435 4.23 -12.49 -8.29
CA ILE A 435 3.53 -12.06 -7.08
C ILE A 435 4.37 -12.43 -5.84
N HIS A 436 4.90 -13.65 -5.76
CA HIS A 436 5.79 -14.09 -4.68
C HIS A 436 7.10 -13.30 -4.62
N LYS A 437 7.75 -13.01 -5.76
CA LYS A 437 8.97 -12.18 -5.84
C LYS A 437 8.74 -10.74 -5.39
N LYS A 438 7.59 -10.13 -5.70
CA LYS A 438 7.24 -8.78 -5.24
C LYS A 438 7.05 -8.67 -3.72
N VAL A 439 6.98 -9.78 -3.01
CA VAL A 439 6.89 -9.83 -1.53
C VAL A 439 8.20 -9.43 -0.85
N ILE A 440 9.35 -9.54 -1.52
CA ILE A 440 10.67 -9.28 -0.92
C ILE A 440 11.08 -7.80 -1.05
N VAL A 441 10.45 -6.98 -1.90
CA VAL A 441 10.87 -5.60 -2.13
C VAL A 441 9.66 -4.69 -2.28
N LYS A 442 9.33 -4.01 -1.23
CA LYS A 442 8.98 -2.60 -1.06
C LYS A 442 8.24 -2.37 0.24
N GLU A 443 8.99 -2.14 1.30
CA GLU A 443 8.64 -1.03 2.17
C GLU A 443 8.56 0.20 1.25
N GLN A 444 7.37 0.59 0.85
CA GLN A 444 7.18 1.92 0.28
C GLN A 444 7.23 2.88 1.45
N ILE A 445 8.45 3.28 1.82
CA ILE A 445 8.67 4.43 2.66
C ILE A 445 7.89 5.57 2.01
N SER A 446 6.94 6.13 2.75
CA SER A 446 6.07 7.19 2.24
C SER A 446 6.94 8.34 1.75
N LYS A 447 6.70 8.78 0.52
CA LYS A 447 7.35 9.98 0.01
C LYS A 447 6.87 11.17 0.83
N GLU A 448 7.78 12.07 1.13
CA GLU A 448 7.42 13.35 1.73
C GLU A 448 6.47 14.11 0.80
N TRP A 449 5.53 14.86 1.38
CA TRP A 449 4.49 15.55 0.63
C TRP A 449 5.05 16.53 -0.44
N TYR A 450 6.24 17.08 -0.21
CA TYR A 450 6.88 18.02 -1.13
C TYR A 450 7.57 17.33 -2.33
N GLU A 451 7.85 16.05 -2.30
CA GLU A 451 8.54 15.33 -3.38
C GLU A 451 7.72 15.25 -4.69
N ARG A 452 6.43 15.49 -4.63
CA ARG A 452 5.59 15.64 -5.82
C ARG A 452 5.82 16.96 -6.59
N TYR A 453 6.46 17.94 -5.92
CA TYR A 453 6.88 19.22 -6.51
C TYR A 453 8.34 19.16 -6.98
N ARG A 454 8.87 20.26 -7.54
CA ARG A 454 10.29 20.48 -7.60
C ARG A 454 10.77 20.83 -6.21
N TRP A 455 11.85 20.26 -5.76
CA TRP A 455 12.31 20.50 -4.40
C TRP A 455 13.82 20.31 -4.26
N PHE A 456 14.40 21.02 -3.34
CA PHE A 456 15.77 20.85 -2.88
C PHE A 456 15.93 21.50 -1.50
N ILE A 457 17.08 21.28 -0.86
CA ILE A 457 17.45 21.92 0.41
C ILE A 457 18.60 22.88 0.11
N THR A 458 18.50 24.14 0.56
CA THR A 458 19.55 25.13 0.36
C THR A 458 20.81 24.78 1.15
N THR A 459 21.93 25.44 0.85
CA THR A 459 23.15 25.28 1.64
C THR A 459 22.98 25.63 3.12
N ASP A 460 22.00 26.47 3.46
CA ASP A 460 21.68 26.87 4.84
C ASP A 460 20.66 25.90 5.50
N GLY A 461 20.23 24.83 4.82
CA GLY A 461 19.32 23.82 5.35
C GLY A 461 17.83 24.13 5.18
N LEU A 462 17.45 25.16 4.43
CA LEU A 462 16.06 25.54 4.21
C LEU A 462 15.43 24.72 3.07
N LEU A 463 14.23 24.20 3.32
CA LEU A 463 13.46 23.47 2.29
C LEU A 463 12.88 24.44 1.25
N VAL A 464 13.16 24.16 0.00
CA VAL A 464 12.66 24.90 -1.16
C VAL A 464 11.73 24.03 -1.98
N ILE A 465 10.57 24.57 -2.35
CA ILE A 465 9.53 23.85 -3.09
C ILE A 465 9.06 24.69 -4.26
N GLY A 466 9.01 24.12 -5.47
CA GLY A 466 8.59 24.80 -6.70
C GLY A 466 7.54 24.05 -7.47
N GLY A 467 6.64 24.77 -8.11
CA GLY A 467 5.64 24.16 -9.00
C GLY A 467 6.25 23.59 -10.28
N ARG A 468 5.63 22.56 -10.84
CA ARG A 468 6.03 21.93 -12.11
C ARG A 468 5.21 22.43 -13.30
N ASP A 469 3.97 22.83 -13.01
CA ASP A 469 2.96 23.26 -13.97
C ASP A 469 1.95 24.21 -13.30
N ALA A 470 0.99 24.71 -14.05
CA ALA A 470 -0.03 25.65 -13.56
C ALA A 470 -0.86 25.07 -12.39
N SER A 471 -1.13 23.75 -12.39
CA SER A 471 -1.91 23.11 -11.34
C SER A 471 -1.12 23.01 -10.05
N SER A 472 0.14 22.56 -10.13
CA SER A 472 1.04 22.47 -8.99
C SER A 472 1.44 23.84 -8.43
N ASN A 473 1.64 24.87 -9.28
CA ASN A 473 1.79 26.27 -8.85
C ASN A 473 0.59 26.72 -8.01
N SER A 474 -0.63 26.47 -8.50
CA SER A 474 -1.85 26.80 -7.78
C SER A 474 -1.96 26.06 -6.44
N ALA A 475 -1.66 24.77 -6.44
CA ALA A 475 -1.68 23.96 -5.23
C ALA A 475 -0.62 24.43 -4.21
N LEU A 476 0.59 24.74 -4.67
CA LEU A 476 1.68 25.22 -3.84
C LEU A 476 1.30 26.52 -3.11
N ILE A 477 0.86 27.53 -3.83
CA ILE A 477 0.51 28.85 -3.26
C ILE A 477 -0.75 28.77 -2.38
N ARG A 478 -1.76 27.97 -2.78
CA ARG A 478 -3.02 27.91 -2.02
C ARG A 478 -2.94 27.04 -0.77
N LYS A 479 -2.17 25.92 -0.81
CA LYS A 479 -2.18 24.88 0.23
C LYS A 479 -0.95 24.94 1.14
N HIS A 480 0.18 25.41 0.65
CA HIS A 480 1.48 25.25 1.34
C HIS A 480 2.20 26.57 1.67
N LEU A 481 1.72 27.71 1.17
CA LEU A 481 2.30 29.00 1.49
C LEU A 481 1.82 29.47 2.87
N THR A 482 2.77 29.74 3.77
CA THR A 482 2.56 30.27 5.13
C THR A 482 3.17 31.67 5.27
N GLU A 483 2.83 32.39 6.31
CA GLU A 483 3.30 33.76 6.60
C GLU A 483 4.82 33.85 6.84
N HIS A 484 5.46 32.75 7.19
CA HIS A 484 6.90 32.69 7.47
C HIS A 484 7.76 32.33 6.24
N ASP A 485 7.15 32.16 5.08
CA ASP A 485 7.83 31.77 3.85
C ASP A 485 8.28 33.00 3.05
N ILE A 486 9.10 32.76 2.01
CA ILE A 486 9.44 33.75 0.97
C ILE A 486 9.07 33.15 -0.38
N VAL A 487 8.43 33.95 -1.25
CA VAL A 487 7.94 33.52 -2.57
C VAL A 487 8.85 34.07 -3.66
N PHE A 488 9.27 33.20 -4.58
CA PHE A 488 10.06 33.55 -5.76
C PHE A 488 9.28 33.38 -7.06
N HIS A 489 9.56 34.29 -7.99
CA HIS A 489 9.11 34.22 -9.37
C HIS A 489 10.10 34.95 -10.28
N ALA A 490 10.02 34.73 -11.59
CA ALA A 490 10.82 35.45 -12.57
C ALA A 490 9.94 36.13 -13.64
N GLU A 491 10.43 37.20 -14.23
CA GLU A 491 9.76 37.87 -15.35
C GLU A 491 9.98 37.15 -16.69
N VAL A 492 10.06 35.84 -16.62
CA VAL A 492 10.15 34.96 -17.78
C VAL A 492 8.86 34.19 -17.93
N HIS A 493 8.31 34.17 -19.14
CA HIS A 493 7.09 33.42 -19.40
C HIS A 493 7.23 31.96 -19.01
N GLY A 494 6.23 31.42 -18.31
CA GLY A 494 6.25 30.04 -17.79
C GLY A 494 7.21 29.83 -16.61
N SER A 495 7.58 30.89 -15.90
CA SER A 495 8.30 30.78 -14.63
C SER A 495 7.45 30.06 -13.59
N PRO A 496 8.01 29.08 -12.87
CA PRO A 496 7.35 28.48 -11.72
C PRO A 496 7.35 29.44 -10.53
N PHE A 497 6.40 29.26 -9.62
CA PHE A 497 6.52 29.79 -8.26
C PHE A 497 7.39 28.85 -7.43
N PHE A 498 8.38 29.41 -6.73
CA PHE A 498 9.13 28.74 -5.69
C PHE A 498 8.85 29.37 -4.34
N ILE A 499 8.83 28.56 -3.27
CA ILE A 499 8.75 29.02 -1.90
C ILE A 499 9.91 28.46 -1.09
N ILE A 500 10.51 29.32 -0.24
CA ILE A 500 11.43 28.88 0.81
C ILE A 500 10.64 28.79 2.10
N LYS A 501 10.61 27.63 2.71
CA LYS A 501 9.88 27.40 3.94
C LYS A 501 10.60 28.04 5.13
N ASN A 502 9.83 28.73 5.98
CA ASN A 502 10.28 29.35 7.23
C ASN A 502 11.46 30.35 7.09
N ALA A 503 11.67 30.90 5.89
CA ALA A 503 12.82 31.77 5.61
C ALA A 503 12.75 33.12 6.34
N ALA A 504 11.55 33.66 6.55
CA ALA A 504 11.39 34.92 7.31
C ALA A 504 11.80 34.79 8.77
N THR A 505 11.49 33.66 9.40
CA THR A 505 11.92 33.34 10.78
C THR A 505 13.44 33.15 10.85
N PHE A 506 14.01 32.43 9.87
CA PHE A 506 15.45 32.20 9.79
C PHE A 506 16.22 33.47 9.59
N ALA A 507 15.76 34.39 8.75
CA ALA A 507 16.37 35.70 8.53
C ALA A 507 16.38 36.60 9.79
N ALA A 508 15.35 36.44 10.64
CA ALA A 508 15.27 37.21 11.90
C ALA A 508 16.22 36.69 12.98
N THR A 509 16.65 35.42 12.89
CA THR A 509 17.49 34.77 13.91
C THR A 509 18.97 34.76 13.55
N GLN A 510 19.34 34.93 12.28
CA GLN A 510 20.73 34.86 11.79
C GLN A 510 21.00 35.99 10.80
N GLU A 511 21.53 37.12 11.30
CA GLU A 511 21.91 38.24 10.43
C GLU A 511 22.97 37.84 9.40
N GLY A 512 22.62 37.98 8.09
CA GLY A 512 23.57 37.91 6.98
C GLY A 512 23.67 36.58 6.22
N THR A 513 23.11 35.46 6.70
CA THR A 513 23.31 34.14 6.09
C THR A 513 22.31 33.78 4.98
N ILE A 514 21.17 34.45 4.86
CA ILE A 514 20.11 34.09 3.94
C ILE A 514 20.42 34.42 2.46
N ASN A 515 21.40 35.29 2.17
CA ASN A 515 21.69 35.73 0.81
C ASN A 515 22.09 34.59 -0.13
N SER A 516 22.81 33.59 0.37
CA SER A 516 23.17 32.40 -0.40
C SER A 516 21.92 31.59 -0.78
N SER A 517 21.02 31.34 0.17
CA SER A 517 19.74 30.68 -0.08
C SER A 517 18.84 31.43 -1.07
N LEU A 518 18.75 32.77 -0.93
CA LEU A 518 17.97 33.60 -1.85
C LEU A 518 18.50 33.48 -3.29
N TYR A 519 19.83 33.54 -3.47
CA TYR A 519 20.45 33.37 -4.79
C TYR A 519 20.20 31.97 -5.35
N GLN A 520 20.32 30.93 -4.56
CA GLN A 520 20.06 29.54 -4.97
C GLN A 520 18.60 29.38 -5.44
N VAL A 521 17.63 29.96 -4.73
CA VAL A 521 16.23 29.86 -5.16
C VAL A 521 15.95 30.68 -6.42
N ALA A 522 16.56 31.84 -6.55
CA ALA A 522 16.50 32.62 -7.79
C ALA A 522 17.05 31.82 -8.98
N GLN A 523 18.20 31.16 -8.82
CA GLN A 523 18.80 30.31 -9.84
C GLN A 523 17.90 29.12 -10.22
N ALA A 524 17.28 28.46 -9.23
CA ALA A 524 16.28 27.42 -9.49
C ALA A 524 15.06 27.99 -10.26
N THR A 525 14.53 29.14 -9.81
CA THR A 525 13.34 29.76 -10.40
C THR A 525 13.51 30.04 -11.89
N ILE A 526 14.64 30.62 -12.28
CA ILE A 526 14.93 30.91 -13.69
C ILE A 526 15.27 29.66 -14.49
N SER A 527 16.05 28.75 -13.91
CA SER A 527 16.48 27.51 -14.59
C SER A 527 15.32 26.57 -14.88
N PHE A 528 14.29 26.56 -14.03
CA PHE A 528 13.07 25.78 -14.27
C PHE A 528 12.00 26.54 -15.06
N SER A 529 12.27 27.77 -15.52
CA SER A 529 11.40 28.55 -16.40
C SER A 529 11.63 28.20 -17.87
N ARG A 530 10.89 28.88 -18.74
CA ARG A 530 11.09 28.75 -20.19
C ARG A 530 12.47 29.21 -20.66
N ALA A 531 13.16 30.07 -19.87
CA ALA A 531 14.53 30.50 -20.15
C ALA A 531 15.51 29.34 -20.46
N TRP A 532 15.34 28.20 -19.77
CA TRP A 532 16.15 26.99 -20.04
C TRP A 532 15.93 26.46 -21.46
N LYS A 533 14.67 26.37 -21.89
CA LYS A 533 14.30 25.88 -23.23
C LYS A 533 14.74 26.88 -24.34
N ASP A 534 14.67 28.16 -24.03
CA ASP A 534 14.97 29.24 -24.98
C ASP A 534 16.50 29.50 -25.08
N GLY A 535 17.32 28.81 -24.30
CA GLY A 535 18.79 28.88 -24.38
C GLY A 535 19.39 30.13 -23.75
N LEU A 536 18.70 30.81 -22.86
CA LEU A 536 19.22 32.01 -22.16
C LEU A 536 20.34 31.62 -21.20
N SER A 537 21.42 32.41 -21.14
CA SER A 537 22.53 32.19 -20.21
C SER A 537 22.23 32.71 -18.80
N SER A 538 21.45 33.76 -18.69
CA SER A 538 21.02 34.38 -17.43
C SER A 538 19.66 35.06 -17.58
N ALA A 539 18.99 35.30 -16.45
CA ALA A 539 17.71 36.04 -16.38
C ALA A 539 17.55 36.68 -15.00
N ASP A 540 16.55 37.55 -14.86
CA ASP A 540 16.23 38.21 -13.61
C ASP A 540 15.12 37.45 -12.86
N ALA A 541 15.35 37.17 -11.60
CA ALA A 541 14.35 36.68 -10.67
C ALA A 541 14.04 37.72 -9.59
N TYR A 542 12.92 37.58 -8.91
CA TYR A 542 12.58 38.40 -7.77
C TYR A 542 11.87 37.57 -6.70
N TRP A 543 11.93 38.10 -5.50
CA TRP A 543 11.19 37.54 -4.37
C TRP A 543 10.27 38.58 -3.72
N VAL A 544 9.23 38.07 -3.09
CA VAL A 544 8.20 38.85 -2.37
C VAL A 544 7.78 38.12 -1.11
N MET A 545 7.16 38.84 -0.18
CA MET A 545 6.56 38.25 1.00
C MET A 545 5.19 37.64 0.68
N PRO A 546 4.72 36.66 1.47
CA PRO A 546 3.46 35.95 1.21
C PRO A 546 2.22 36.83 1.08
N GLU A 547 2.15 37.91 1.87
CA GLU A 547 1.03 38.86 1.85
C GLU A 547 0.92 39.63 0.54
N GLN A 548 2.00 39.70 -0.24
CA GLN A 548 2.01 40.36 -1.57
C GLN A 548 1.41 39.47 -2.66
N VAL A 549 1.21 38.17 -2.40
CA VAL A 549 0.68 37.21 -3.37
C VAL A 549 -0.83 37.06 -3.21
N LYS A 550 -1.60 37.70 -4.10
CA LYS A 550 -3.07 37.69 -4.08
C LYS A 550 -3.60 36.44 -4.76
N LYS A 551 -4.46 35.70 -4.04
CA LYS A 551 -5.05 34.43 -4.50
C LYS A 551 -6.27 34.59 -5.40
N GLY A 552 -6.77 35.84 -5.59
CA GLY A 552 -7.92 36.22 -6.43
C GLY A 552 -7.55 37.16 -7.56
N ALA A 553 -8.37 37.19 -8.60
CA ALA A 553 -8.29 38.22 -9.65
C ALA A 553 -8.80 39.56 -9.11
N PRO A 554 -8.22 40.70 -9.51
CA PRO A 554 -8.86 41.99 -9.30
C PRO A 554 -10.24 42.01 -9.96
N THR A 555 -11.17 42.82 -9.41
CA THR A 555 -12.54 42.97 -9.94
C THR A 555 -12.51 43.25 -11.44
N GLY A 556 -13.16 42.42 -12.24
CA GLY A 556 -13.26 42.56 -13.69
C GLY A 556 -12.11 41.95 -14.52
N GLN A 557 -11.13 41.27 -13.91
CA GLN A 557 -10.03 40.61 -14.64
C GLN A 557 -10.08 39.08 -14.50
N PHE A 558 -9.77 38.38 -15.59
CA PHE A 558 -9.62 36.92 -15.61
C PHE A 558 -8.14 36.54 -15.39
N LEU A 559 -7.86 35.68 -14.39
CA LEU A 559 -6.54 35.14 -14.19
C LEU A 559 -6.49 33.68 -14.69
N PRO A 560 -5.57 33.34 -15.58
CA PRO A 560 -5.33 31.95 -15.98
C PRO A 560 -5.04 31.07 -14.77
N LYS A 561 -5.38 29.77 -14.86
CA LYS A 561 -5.09 28.80 -13.81
C LYS A 561 -3.58 28.74 -13.51
N GLY A 562 -3.20 28.86 -12.23
CA GLY A 562 -1.81 28.83 -11.79
C GLY A 562 -1.11 30.21 -11.82
N SER A 563 -1.80 31.27 -12.22
CA SER A 563 -1.33 32.65 -12.14
C SER A 563 -1.85 33.32 -10.86
N PHE A 564 -1.05 34.24 -10.32
CA PHE A 564 -1.37 35.04 -9.13
C PHE A 564 -0.93 36.47 -9.35
N VAL A 565 -1.65 37.41 -8.73
CA VAL A 565 -1.27 38.84 -8.77
C VAL A 565 -0.25 39.09 -7.65
N ILE A 566 0.84 39.74 -8.02
CA ILE A 566 1.85 40.19 -7.06
C ILE A 566 1.75 41.70 -6.89
N GLU A 567 1.41 42.11 -5.66
CA GLU A 567 1.25 43.52 -5.30
C GLU A 567 2.45 44.04 -4.50
N GLY A 568 2.79 45.30 -4.65
CA GLY A 568 3.84 45.99 -3.92
C GLY A 568 5.25 45.80 -4.51
N LYS A 569 6.28 46.09 -3.69
CA LYS A 569 7.68 46.15 -4.13
C LYS A 569 8.23 44.74 -4.35
N ARG A 570 8.88 44.52 -5.49
CA ARG A 570 9.61 43.29 -5.82
C ARG A 570 11.10 43.46 -5.49
N ASN A 571 11.70 42.44 -4.92
CA ASN A 571 13.14 42.45 -4.60
C ASN A 571 13.88 41.64 -5.66
N TYR A 572 14.54 42.34 -6.59
CA TYR A 572 15.17 41.74 -7.77
C TYR A 572 16.58 41.17 -7.47
N LEU A 573 16.84 39.97 -8.03
CA LEU A 573 18.18 39.44 -8.24
C LEU A 573 18.41 39.41 -9.75
N LYS A 574 19.37 40.22 -10.21
CA LYS A 574 19.61 40.45 -11.63
C LYS A 574 20.72 39.57 -12.16
N GLY A 575 20.62 39.19 -13.45
CA GLY A 575 21.66 38.47 -14.18
C GLY A 575 22.00 37.09 -13.58
N VAL A 576 21.03 36.40 -12.98
CA VAL A 576 21.25 35.08 -12.36
C VAL A 576 21.48 34.03 -13.45
N GLU A 577 22.54 33.24 -13.31
CA GLU A 577 22.92 32.20 -14.30
C GLU A 577 22.02 30.97 -14.24
N LEU A 578 21.73 30.37 -15.41
CA LEU A 578 21.01 29.11 -15.53
C LEU A 578 21.95 27.91 -15.39
N ARG A 579 21.98 27.35 -14.21
CA ARG A 579 22.80 26.18 -13.89
C ARG A 579 22.12 25.33 -12.82
N LEU A 580 22.03 24.02 -13.06
CA LEU A 580 21.43 23.08 -12.14
C LEU A 580 22.32 21.86 -11.93
N ALA A 581 22.05 21.14 -10.87
CA ALA A 581 22.53 19.79 -10.68
C ALA A 581 21.35 18.88 -10.28
N ILE A 582 21.43 17.62 -10.66
CA ILE A 582 20.55 16.55 -10.18
C ILE A 582 21.35 15.63 -9.29
N GLY A 583 20.79 15.17 -8.19
CA GLY A 583 21.49 14.32 -7.23
C GLY A 583 20.61 13.22 -6.64
N ILE A 584 21.27 12.28 -6.00
CA ILE A 584 20.66 11.26 -5.13
C ILE A 584 20.97 11.64 -3.69
N MET A 585 19.94 11.77 -2.89
CA MET A 585 20.00 12.07 -1.45
C MET A 585 19.42 10.93 -0.65
N GLN A 586 20.02 10.61 0.48
CA GLN A 586 19.40 9.72 1.47
C GLN A 586 18.45 10.52 2.36
N LEU A 587 17.17 10.19 2.29
CA LEU A 587 16.09 10.82 3.05
C LEU A 587 15.24 9.72 3.70
N ASN A 588 15.11 9.74 5.03
CA ASN A 588 14.31 8.74 5.76
C ASN A 588 14.63 7.29 5.38
N ASN A 589 15.92 6.93 5.40
CA ASN A 589 16.45 5.60 5.03
C ASN A 589 16.14 5.13 3.60
N ARG A 590 15.91 6.05 2.67
CA ARG A 590 15.78 5.74 1.24
C ARG A 590 16.51 6.77 0.38
N GLU A 591 16.87 6.35 -0.81
CA GLU A 591 17.44 7.21 -1.83
C GLU A 591 16.32 7.90 -2.62
N THR A 592 16.43 9.23 -2.76
CA THR A 592 15.48 10.05 -3.50
C THR A 592 16.21 10.98 -4.47
N VAL A 593 15.53 11.33 -5.57
CA VAL A 593 16.06 12.25 -6.57
C VAL A 593 15.68 13.68 -6.23
N LEU A 594 16.66 14.58 -6.24
CA LEU A 594 16.43 16.01 -6.10
C LEU A 594 17.16 16.76 -7.21
N CYS A 595 16.67 17.95 -7.58
CA CYS A 595 17.30 18.79 -8.59
C CYS A 595 17.16 20.26 -8.19
N GLY A 596 18.27 20.98 -8.27
CA GLY A 596 18.35 22.38 -7.87
C GLY A 596 19.72 22.97 -8.20
N PRO A 597 20.08 24.13 -7.60
CA PRO A 597 21.37 24.77 -7.75
C PRO A 597 22.53 23.84 -7.35
N GLU A 598 23.62 23.92 -8.09
CA GLU A 598 24.73 22.98 -7.94
C GLU A 598 25.27 22.89 -6.51
N GLU A 599 25.52 24.01 -5.83
CA GLU A 599 26.08 24.02 -4.48
C GLU A 599 25.13 23.37 -3.44
N ALA A 600 23.81 23.61 -3.57
CA ALA A 600 22.80 23.02 -2.72
C ALA A 600 22.74 21.50 -2.92
N ILE A 601 22.71 21.05 -4.18
CA ILE A 601 22.68 19.61 -4.50
C ILE A 601 23.97 18.91 -4.08
N LYS A 602 25.14 19.50 -4.36
CA LYS A 602 26.44 18.99 -3.92
C LYS A 602 26.50 18.77 -2.41
N LYS A 603 25.97 19.70 -1.61
CA LYS A 603 25.97 19.61 -0.16
C LYS A 603 25.10 18.47 0.38
N HIS A 604 23.92 18.27 -0.20
CA HIS A 604 22.88 17.38 0.35
C HIS A 604 22.74 16.05 -0.38
N SER A 605 23.57 15.74 -1.39
CA SER A 605 23.50 14.49 -2.14
C SER A 605 24.64 13.53 -1.83
N ILE A 606 24.41 12.25 -2.08
CA ILE A 606 25.42 11.19 -2.11
C ILE A 606 26.20 11.27 -3.43
N PHE A 607 25.46 11.37 -4.53
CA PHE A 607 25.99 11.56 -5.89
C PHE A 607 25.25 12.71 -6.53
N TYR A 608 25.95 13.47 -7.38
CA TYR A 608 25.34 14.53 -8.17
C TYR A 608 25.93 14.62 -9.57
N ALA A 609 25.15 15.16 -10.49
CA ALA A 609 25.54 15.46 -11.85
C ALA A 609 25.16 16.90 -12.19
N VAL A 610 26.12 17.67 -12.70
CA VAL A 610 25.87 19.04 -13.17
C VAL A 610 25.21 19.00 -14.53
N ILE A 611 24.12 19.75 -14.63
CA ILE A 611 23.27 19.83 -15.82
C ILE A 611 23.34 21.25 -16.38
N LEU A 612 23.61 21.34 -17.67
CA LEU A 612 23.62 22.56 -18.45
C LEU A 612 22.64 22.42 -19.61
N GLN A 613 22.26 23.53 -20.18
CA GLN A 613 21.53 23.54 -21.45
C GLN A 613 22.31 22.77 -22.54
N GLY A 614 21.61 22.01 -23.37
CA GLY A 614 22.27 21.15 -24.36
C GLY A 614 21.31 20.47 -25.33
N GLY A 615 21.76 19.40 -26.00
CA GLY A 615 21.00 18.76 -27.08
C GLY A 615 20.24 17.49 -26.75
N MET A 616 20.26 17.01 -25.48
CA MET A 616 19.51 15.80 -25.09
C MET A 616 18.13 16.18 -24.56
N ASP A 617 17.09 15.50 -25.04
CA ASP A 617 15.76 15.59 -24.47
C ASP A 617 15.75 15.04 -23.00
N PRO A 618 14.74 15.43 -22.19
CA PRO A 618 14.69 15.04 -20.76
C PRO A 618 14.73 13.53 -20.51
N MET A 619 14.16 12.71 -21.41
CA MET A 619 14.17 11.25 -21.26
C MET A 619 15.57 10.67 -21.44
N ASN A 620 16.30 11.12 -22.46
CA ASN A 620 17.67 10.67 -22.72
C ASN A 620 18.64 11.21 -21.66
N ALA A 621 18.47 12.45 -21.22
CA ALA A 621 19.22 13.03 -20.11
C ALA A 621 19.01 12.22 -18.83
N ALA A 622 17.77 11.87 -18.47
CA ALA A 622 17.44 11.05 -17.31
C ALA A 622 18.05 9.65 -17.37
N LYS A 623 18.00 8.98 -18.54
CA LYS A 623 18.64 7.67 -18.74
C LYS A 623 20.15 7.75 -18.51
N LYS A 624 20.79 8.78 -19.06
CA LYS A 624 22.23 8.99 -18.92
C LYS A 624 22.63 9.27 -17.47
N VAL A 625 21.91 10.18 -16.78
CA VAL A 625 22.13 10.48 -15.35
C VAL A 625 22.02 9.21 -14.51
N LYS A 626 20.91 8.46 -14.66
CA LYS A 626 20.69 7.22 -13.90
C LYS A 626 21.80 6.19 -14.14
N SER A 627 22.23 6.02 -15.40
CA SER A 627 23.32 5.11 -15.75
C SER A 627 24.65 5.53 -15.11
N GLU A 628 24.99 6.83 -15.13
CA GLU A 628 26.21 7.33 -14.50
C GLU A 628 26.18 7.17 -12.97
N PHE A 629 25.03 7.44 -12.31
CA PHE A 629 24.91 7.22 -10.87
C PHE A 629 25.06 5.76 -10.46
N VAL A 630 24.48 4.82 -11.24
CA VAL A 630 24.68 3.38 -10.99
C VAL A 630 26.15 2.99 -11.13
N LYS A 631 26.89 3.54 -12.12
CA LYS A 631 28.32 3.29 -12.31
C LYS A 631 29.17 3.82 -11.14
N ILE A 632 28.90 5.06 -10.67
CA ILE A 632 29.64 5.66 -9.55
C ILE A 632 29.35 4.94 -8.24
N ALA A 633 28.15 4.35 -8.10
CA ALA A 633 27.73 3.60 -6.92
C ALA A 633 28.27 2.16 -6.88
N ASP A 634 29.05 1.71 -7.86
CA ASP A 634 29.48 0.30 -8.02
C ASP A 634 30.26 -0.23 -6.80
N ASP A 635 30.93 0.65 -6.07
CA ASP A 635 31.62 0.34 -4.78
C ASP A 635 30.63 0.00 -3.65
N ASN A 636 29.33 0.36 -3.77
CA ASN A 636 28.29 0.12 -2.78
C ASN A 636 27.06 -0.54 -3.41
N ILE A 637 27.06 -1.88 -3.41
CA ILE A 637 26.00 -2.70 -4.03
C ILE A 637 24.60 -2.30 -3.59
N LYS A 638 24.39 -1.97 -2.29
CA LYS A 638 23.07 -1.60 -1.76
C LYS A 638 22.56 -0.28 -2.38
N ILE A 639 23.42 0.73 -2.45
CA ILE A 639 23.06 2.02 -3.05
C ILE A 639 22.83 1.86 -4.57
N ALA A 640 23.70 1.10 -5.27
CA ALA A 640 23.55 0.84 -6.70
C ALA A 640 22.22 0.14 -7.02
N GLU A 641 21.81 -0.86 -6.21
CA GLU A 641 20.53 -1.53 -6.37
C GLU A 641 19.35 -0.59 -6.06
N SER A 642 19.44 0.21 -5.00
CA SER A 642 18.42 1.19 -4.68
C SER A 642 18.21 2.19 -5.83
N ILE A 643 19.27 2.73 -6.42
CA ILE A 643 19.20 3.63 -7.58
C ILE A 643 18.57 2.92 -8.80
N LYS A 644 18.88 1.63 -9.05
CA LYS A 644 18.23 0.86 -10.12
C LYS A 644 16.72 0.78 -9.94
N HIS A 645 16.24 0.73 -8.69
CA HIS A 645 14.81 0.67 -8.36
C HIS A 645 14.08 2.02 -8.43
N ILE A 646 14.77 3.17 -8.39
CA ILE A 646 14.15 4.47 -8.64
C ILE A 646 13.62 4.51 -10.07
N SER A 647 12.37 4.89 -10.27
CA SER A 647 11.76 4.94 -11.60
C SER A 647 12.44 5.99 -12.49
N LEU A 648 12.57 5.72 -13.79
CA LEU A 648 13.12 6.71 -14.73
C LEU A 648 12.26 7.98 -14.77
N ASP A 649 10.95 7.85 -14.55
CA ASP A 649 10.02 8.97 -14.49
C ASP A 649 10.38 9.96 -13.37
N GLU A 650 10.93 9.52 -12.26
CA GLU A 650 11.39 10.41 -11.18
C GLU A 650 12.55 11.30 -11.63
N PHE A 651 13.51 10.74 -12.36
CA PHE A 651 14.59 11.51 -12.95
C PHE A 651 14.09 12.51 -14.00
N VAL A 652 13.19 12.07 -14.88
CA VAL A 652 12.57 12.95 -15.89
C VAL A 652 11.82 14.10 -15.24
N ARG A 653 11.05 13.82 -14.19
CA ARG A 653 10.31 14.86 -13.45
C ARG A 653 11.18 15.84 -12.70
N ALA A 654 12.38 15.42 -12.28
CA ALA A 654 13.32 16.30 -11.59
C ALA A 654 13.98 17.29 -12.54
N LEU A 655 14.23 16.89 -13.80
CA LEU A 655 14.92 17.71 -14.80
C LEU A 655 14.12 18.96 -15.22
N PRO A 656 14.80 20.03 -15.72
CA PRO A 656 14.15 21.17 -16.32
C PRO A 656 13.45 20.80 -17.64
N THR A 657 12.43 21.59 -18.00
CA THR A 657 11.75 21.44 -19.29
C THR A 657 12.60 22.01 -20.41
N GLY A 658 13.09 21.17 -21.30
CA GLY A 658 13.95 21.54 -22.42
C GLY A 658 15.13 20.60 -22.57
N GLN A 659 15.96 20.87 -23.57
CA GLN A 659 17.13 20.04 -23.83
C GLN A 659 18.25 20.34 -22.84
N SER A 660 18.94 19.28 -22.41
CA SER A 660 20.00 19.37 -21.41
C SER A 660 21.23 18.58 -21.83
N ARG A 661 22.40 18.86 -21.21
CA ARG A 661 23.60 18.04 -21.31
C ARG A 661 24.19 17.83 -19.92
N LEU A 662 24.77 16.67 -19.69
CA LEU A 662 25.59 16.43 -18.51
C LEU A 662 26.96 17.04 -18.72
N SER A 663 27.42 17.80 -17.72
CA SER A 663 28.76 18.34 -17.71
C SER A 663 29.74 17.37 -17.03
N PHE A 664 29.44 16.98 -15.81
CA PHE A 664 30.20 15.98 -15.05
C PHE A 664 29.34 15.35 -13.96
N THR A 665 29.81 14.24 -13.41
CA THR A 665 29.22 13.53 -12.27
C THR A 665 30.26 13.35 -11.18
N ALA A 666 29.87 13.47 -9.91
CA ALA A 666 30.77 13.35 -8.77
C ALA A 666 30.04 12.85 -7.49
N ARG A 667 30.82 12.49 -6.48
CA ARG A 667 30.34 12.22 -5.13
C ARG A 667 29.98 13.53 -4.42
N GLY A 668 28.85 13.55 -3.70
CA GLY A 668 28.40 14.67 -2.94
C GLY A 668 28.96 14.65 -1.51
N GLN A 669 28.71 15.72 -0.76
CA GLN A 669 29.21 15.86 0.62
C GLN A 669 28.50 14.94 1.63
N GLN A 670 27.26 14.54 1.38
CA GLN A 670 26.53 13.61 2.25
C GLN A 670 27.25 12.27 2.36
N GLN A 671 27.82 11.75 1.27
CA GLN A 671 28.60 10.51 1.31
C GLN A 671 29.92 10.69 2.05
N LEU A 672 30.63 11.79 1.83
CA LEU A 672 31.90 12.06 2.49
C LEU A 672 31.75 12.13 4.01
N LEU A 673 30.65 12.69 4.52
CA LEU A 673 30.35 12.74 5.95
C LEU A 673 30.02 11.36 6.52
N GLN A 674 29.33 10.50 5.78
CA GLN A 674 29.03 9.11 6.18
C GLN A 674 30.30 8.26 6.23
N GLU A 675 31.17 8.38 5.23
CA GLU A 675 32.48 7.72 5.21
C GLU A 675 33.37 8.17 6.35
N ALA A 676 33.43 9.47 6.65
CA ALA A 676 34.18 10.02 7.78
C ALA A 676 33.63 9.54 9.14
N ALA A 677 32.31 9.44 9.30
CA ALA A 677 31.68 8.93 10.52
C ALA A 677 31.95 7.42 10.72
N SER A 678 32.07 6.63 9.66
CA SER A 678 32.40 5.20 9.71
C SER A 678 33.89 4.92 9.99
N LEU A 679 34.76 5.90 9.75
CA LEU A 679 36.20 5.82 9.98
C LEU A 679 36.61 6.39 11.34
N SER A 680 35.75 7.05 12.11
CA SER A 680 36.00 7.49 13.45
C SER A 680 36.15 6.29 14.39
N PRO A 681 37.30 6.07 15.06
CA PRO A 681 37.45 4.97 15.98
C PRO A 681 36.47 5.14 17.14
N SER A 682 35.72 4.06 17.44
CA SER A 682 34.91 3.93 18.65
C SER A 682 35.78 4.35 19.85
N SER A 683 35.35 5.35 20.62
CA SER A 683 36.01 5.80 21.83
C SER A 683 36.33 4.61 22.73
N PRO A 684 37.56 4.44 23.26
CA PRO A 684 37.88 3.35 24.15
C PRO A 684 37.03 3.49 25.42
N SER A 685 36.33 2.38 25.75
CA SER A 685 35.67 2.25 27.04
C SER A 685 36.67 2.53 28.16
N VAL A 686 36.42 3.60 28.94
CA VAL A 686 37.14 3.85 30.19
C VAL A 686 36.83 2.69 31.13
N ALA A 687 37.76 1.77 31.25
CA ALA A 687 37.77 0.77 32.30
C ALA A 687 37.90 1.52 33.62
N ALA A 688 36.85 1.45 34.45
CA ALA A 688 36.93 1.90 35.85
C ALA A 688 37.82 0.91 36.60
N GLU A 689 39.06 1.30 36.86
CA GLU A 689 39.88 0.64 37.87
C GLU A 689 39.26 0.92 39.25
N SER A 690 38.79 -0.15 39.87
CA SER A 690 38.47 -0.21 41.27
C SER A 690 39.80 -0.23 42.05
N GLY A 691 40.23 0.90 42.60
CA GLY A 691 41.31 1.04 43.54
C GLY A 691 40.79 0.90 44.97
N ASP A 692 41.09 -0.20 45.60
CA ASP A 692 41.10 -0.38 47.05
C ASP A 692 41.92 0.70 47.74
N LYS A 693 41.32 1.43 48.70
CA LYS A 693 41.85 1.70 50.05
C LYS A 693 40.77 2.34 50.92
#